data_f017c39e6981aa8eedc60ebf63844c62
#
_entry.id   f017c39e6981aa8eedc60ebf63844c62
#
_cell.length_a   1.000
_cell.length_b   1.000
_cell.length_c   1.000
_cell.angle_alpha   90.00
_cell.angle_beta   90.00
_cell.angle_gamma   90.00
#
_symmetry.space_group_name_H-M   'P 1'
#
loop_
_entity.id
_entity.type
_entity.pdbx_description
1 polymer ?
#
loop_
_entity_poly.entity_id
_entity_poly.type
_entity_poly.pdbx_seq_one_letter_code
_entity_poly.pdbx_strand_id
1 'polypeptide(L)'
;MNEKKQKQRGLKQGFELIYKYRFVLSFLLLIMLVSFKISGSSMGCWKLFLGDGESGIRLGEPRVWRSDEWGTLTPLCFRQQYNTLGAYNRYSQTLGSILTDNMLVYGQPSWDILTLFRPFYWGYLFFGSERGLSWFWCSRLIVLFLSWFELGMFITDGKKKLSVMLSICVSFAPFLQWWFAINGLVEMLIYGACFVLGSNYLVSHAFNPRKIAVAVGMAVCAVGYVLTFYPTWMVPVAWGLVPLFLWVVIWKFNRNVLRRVDVVPWLLIFVITAAGLTVLAVTSWDVIKAELNSVYPGNAPSSSGGTGLWWMMKYPISLVSRFSMNELIVENSSIICFAPAGVVLALWVIIKEKKKDPLLILLLGMNLFLAWYYCVGIPKWLAKMLLLSFVNSNRGPQVLGFLRLTLFVRAVALKEKAPKRWLAALAAVISSAVPMRLALGFTKYEPGGLRYEYFDTAEKILVVWAIIAVVFYLLYRARKSKYTMAVLGVCTVVLASSIWINPVAKGVPEITKSETMQQIRDLVKEDPKAIWLVADMAYPATNIPAMAGADCLNTTQTYPQKTRWEMLDPEGEYEDIYNRYCHIRASLGSKTMLELVSTDYVEVTLSPEDLKKLNIRYIVSTNDFDEKIAAGTTNIFTDSGIEFQKYYEGAQLSIYRCVY
;
A
#
# COMPACT_ATOMS: atom_id res chain seq x y z
N MET A 1 27.85 30.86 28.92
CA MET A 1 27.49 31.30 27.55
C MET A 1 28.34 30.59 26.46
N ASN A 2 29.60 30.27 26.72
CA ASN A 2 30.46 29.55 25.74
C ASN A 2 30.07 28.08 25.51
N GLU A 3 29.74 27.31 26.53
CA GLU A 3 29.33 25.90 26.37
C GLU A 3 28.06 25.70 25.53
N LYS A 4 27.06 26.56 25.74
CA LYS A 4 25.81 26.52 24.90
C LYS A 4 26.12 26.79 23.42
N LYS A 5 27.04 27.73 23.14
CA LYS A 5 27.45 28.03 21.76
C LYS A 5 28.28 26.89 21.15
N GLN A 6 29.13 26.24 21.94
CA GLN A 6 29.96 25.12 21.50
C GLN A 6 29.09 23.87 21.23
N LYS A 7 28.12 23.57 22.12
CA LYS A 7 27.14 22.50 21.93
C LYS A 7 26.24 22.74 20.70
N GLN A 8 25.80 23.97 20.45
CA GLN A 8 25.06 24.34 19.25
C GLN A 8 25.90 24.22 17.95
N ARG A 9 27.21 24.55 17.99
CA ARG A 9 28.11 24.33 16.86
C ARG A 9 28.30 22.85 16.57
N GLY A 10 28.52 22.01 17.59
CA GLY A 10 28.67 20.56 17.44
C GLY A 10 27.40 19.91 16.83
N LEU A 11 26.24 20.27 17.33
CA LEU A 11 24.96 19.80 16.77
C LEU A 11 24.79 20.20 15.30
N LYS A 12 25.13 21.45 14.95
CA LYS A 12 25.05 21.92 13.56
C LYS A 12 26.02 21.18 12.64
N GLN A 13 27.23 20.92 13.10
CA GLN A 13 28.22 20.12 12.34
C GLN A 13 27.75 18.67 12.15
N GLY A 14 27.18 18.05 13.19
CA GLY A 14 26.58 16.71 13.10
C GLY A 14 25.46 16.63 12.05
N PHE A 15 24.53 17.60 12.04
CA PHE A 15 23.47 17.64 11.03
C PHE A 15 24.00 17.85 9.61
N GLU A 16 25.05 18.67 9.41
CA GLU A 16 25.66 18.84 8.10
C GLU A 16 26.37 17.56 7.64
N LEU A 17 26.99 16.82 8.56
CA LEU A 17 27.64 15.53 8.26
C LEU A 17 26.59 14.48 7.85
N ILE A 18 25.48 14.35 8.61
CA ILE A 18 24.37 13.47 8.26
C ILE A 18 23.80 13.82 6.89
N TYR A 19 23.57 15.09 6.63
CA TYR A 19 23.09 15.56 5.32
C TYR A 19 24.07 15.20 4.19
N LYS A 20 25.38 15.41 4.39
CA LYS A 20 26.40 15.11 3.39
C LYS A 20 26.45 13.62 3.05
N TYR A 21 26.36 12.75 4.05
CA TYR A 21 26.51 11.31 3.90
C TYR A 21 25.17 10.56 3.93
N ARG A 22 24.02 11.23 3.79
CA ARG A 22 22.67 10.65 3.96
C ARG A 22 22.43 9.38 3.16
N PHE A 23 22.88 9.30 1.91
CA PHE A 23 22.71 8.09 1.09
C PHE A 23 23.53 6.91 1.60
N VAL A 24 24.79 7.14 1.98
CA VAL A 24 25.68 6.11 2.52
C VAL A 24 25.16 5.63 3.87
N LEU A 25 24.78 6.55 4.76
CA LEU A 25 24.22 6.22 6.08
C LEU A 25 22.91 5.44 5.95
N SER A 26 22.06 5.82 5.02
CA SER A 26 20.81 5.12 4.75
C SER A 26 21.02 3.72 4.18
N PHE A 27 22.01 3.54 3.32
CA PHE A 27 22.38 2.23 2.80
C PHE A 27 22.95 1.31 3.89
N LEU A 28 23.84 1.83 4.74
CA LEU A 28 24.36 1.08 5.90
C LEU A 28 23.25 0.72 6.88
N LEU A 29 22.32 1.65 7.14
CA LEU A 29 21.12 1.38 7.94
C LEU A 29 20.29 0.26 7.34
N LEU A 30 20.04 0.26 6.02
CA LEU A 30 19.31 -0.79 5.34
C LEU A 30 19.98 -2.16 5.51
N ILE A 31 21.31 -2.23 5.28
CA ILE A 31 22.08 -3.47 5.48
C ILE A 31 21.93 -3.97 6.92
N MET A 32 22.04 -3.09 7.90
CA MET A 32 21.88 -3.44 9.31
C MET A 32 20.47 -4.01 9.59
N LEU A 33 19.42 -3.29 9.16
CA LEU A 33 18.03 -3.72 9.38
C LEU A 33 17.72 -5.08 8.73
N VAL A 34 18.20 -5.29 7.49
CA VAL A 34 18.03 -6.57 6.77
C VAL A 34 18.81 -7.70 7.43
N SER A 35 20.03 -7.44 7.90
CA SER A 35 20.84 -8.43 8.61
C SER A 35 20.15 -8.92 9.89
N PHE A 36 19.48 -8.01 10.61
CA PHE A 36 18.70 -8.33 11.81
C PHE A 36 17.26 -8.75 11.51
N LYS A 37 16.86 -8.87 10.24
CA LYS A 37 15.51 -9.26 9.80
C LYS A 37 14.42 -8.33 10.35
N ILE A 38 14.68 -7.03 10.48
CA ILE A 38 13.72 -6.05 11.00
C ILE A 38 12.70 -5.68 9.93
N SER A 39 11.42 -5.68 10.30
CA SER A 39 10.33 -5.24 9.43
C SER A 39 9.22 -4.55 10.22
N GLY A 40 8.25 -3.97 9.55
CA GLY A 40 7.00 -3.46 10.15
C GLY A 40 5.79 -4.37 9.83
N SER A 41 6.04 -5.60 9.44
CA SER A 41 5.01 -6.57 9.08
C SER A 41 4.24 -7.06 10.28
N SER A 42 2.97 -7.37 10.07
CA SER A 42 2.06 -7.89 11.09
C SER A 42 1.92 -9.42 11.06
N MET A 43 2.94 -10.12 10.56
CA MET A 43 2.96 -11.61 10.53
C MET A 43 2.75 -12.24 11.91
N GLY A 44 2.99 -11.50 13.01
CA GLY A 44 2.64 -11.93 14.37
C GLY A 44 1.16 -12.30 14.57
N CYS A 45 0.25 -11.85 13.71
CA CYS A 45 -1.15 -12.26 13.71
C CYS A 45 -1.32 -13.77 13.47
N TRP A 46 -0.39 -14.42 12.77
CA TRP A 46 -0.48 -15.87 12.48
C TRP A 46 -0.44 -16.74 13.74
N LYS A 47 0.11 -16.22 14.84
CA LYS A 47 0.05 -16.92 16.12
C LYS A 47 -1.37 -17.22 16.58
N LEU A 48 -2.36 -16.40 16.20
CA LEU A 48 -3.78 -16.61 16.52
C LEU A 48 -4.37 -17.84 15.81
N PHE A 49 -3.81 -18.22 14.67
CA PHE A 49 -4.31 -19.32 13.82
C PHE A 49 -3.50 -20.61 13.99
N LEU A 50 -2.20 -20.50 14.28
CA LEU A 50 -1.33 -21.67 14.42
C LEU A 50 -1.24 -22.12 15.89
N GLY A 51 -1.42 -21.21 16.85
CA GLY A 51 -1.37 -21.48 18.28
C GLY A 51 0.04 -21.76 18.83
N ASP A 52 0.96 -22.17 17.97
CA ASP A 52 2.33 -22.51 18.26
C ASP A 52 3.33 -21.45 17.78
N GLY A 53 4.62 -21.64 18.06
CA GLY A 53 5.67 -20.73 17.67
C GLY A 53 5.85 -19.52 18.59
N GLU A 54 6.92 -18.78 18.36
CA GLU A 54 7.26 -17.56 19.11
C GLU A 54 6.73 -16.32 18.38
N SER A 55 6.50 -15.22 19.10
CA SER A 55 6.17 -13.94 18.43
C SER A 55 7.42 -13.22 17.94
N GLY A 56 7.40 -12.79 16.68
CA GLY A 56 8.41 -11.92 16.07
C GLY A 56 8.26 -10.45 16.47
N ILE A 57 7.11 -10.05 17.01
CA ILE A 57 6.85 -8.66 17.40
C ILE A 57 7.74 -8.27 18.58
N ARG A 58 8.48 -7.18 18.45
CA ARG A 58 9.40 -6.65 19.48
C ARG A 58 8.92 -5.35 20.09
N LEU A 59 8.17 -4.54 19.33
CA LEU A 59 7.61 -3.28 19.79
C LEU A 59 6.31 -3.01 19.06
N GLY A 60 5.30 -2.52 19.78
CA GLY A 60 3.97 -2.24 19.23
C GLY A 60 3.10 -3.49 19.11
N GLU A 61 2.02 -3.37 18.36
CA GLU A 61 1.01 -4.42 18.16
C GLU A 61 0.82 -4.70 16.67
N PRO A 62 0.53 -5.94 16.26
CA PRO A 62 0.25 -6.27 14.88
C PRO A 62 -1.08 -5.64 14.43
N ARG A 63 -1.15 -5.24 13.16
CA ARG A 63 -2.34 -4.62 12.55
C ARG A 63 -3.34 -5.68 12.13
N VAL A 64 -4.14 -6.16 13.06
CA VAL A 64 -5.15 -7.21 12.80
C VAL A 64 -6.06 -6.81 11.62
N TRP A 65 -6.57 -5.59 11.62
CA TRP A 65 -7.50 -5.06 10.61
C TRP A 65 -6.91 -4.88 9.20
N ARG A 66 -5.60 -5.09 9.02
CA ARG A 66 -4.95 -5.01 7.70
C ARG A 66 -4.49 -6.38 7.22
N SER A 67 -5.43 -7.30 7.14
CA SER A 67 -5.20 -8.70 6.77
C SER A 67 -4.61 -8.87 5.37
N ASP A 68 -4.90 -8.00 4.40
CA ASP A 68 -4.31 -8.08 3.06
C ASP A 68 -2.76 -8.12 3.07
N GLU A 69 -2.10 -7.50 4.06
CA GLU A 69 -0.65 -7.59 4.19
C GLU A 69 -0.21 -8.94 4.72
N TRP A 70 -0.62 -9.27 5.95
CA TRP A 70 -0.13 -10.44 6.65
C TRP A 70 -0.89 -11.72 6.30
N GLY A 71 -2.16 -11.60 5.87
CA GLY A 71 -3.00 -12.72 5.48
C GLY A 71 -2.95 -13.07 3.98
N THR A 72 -2.55 -12.13 3.10
CA THR A 72 -2.51 -12.36 1.65
C THR A 72 -1.12 -12.11 1.07
N LEU A 73 -0.67 -10.85 0.97
CA LEU A 73 0.55 -10.52 0.21
C LEU A 73 1.80 -11.20 0.75
N THR A 74 2.06 -11.13 2.06
CA THR A 74 3.26 -11.73 2.66
C THR A 74 3.24 -13.25 2.55
N PRO A 75 2.12 -13.98 2.83
CA PRO A 75 1.96 -15.39 2.51
C PRO A 75 2.24 -15.75 1.05
N LEU A 76 1.69 -14.98 0.12
CA LEU A 76 1.93 -15.19 -1.32
C LEU A 76 3.40 -14.99 -1.70
N CYS A 77 4.11 -14.03 -1.10
CA CYS A 77 5.54 -13.86 -1.30
C CYS A 77 6.35 -15.02 -0.70
N PHE A 78 5.93 -15.55 0.45
CA PHE A 78 6.62 -16.64 1.13
C PHE A 78 6.47 -17.97 0.41
N ARG A 79 5.27 -18.29 -0.11
CA ARG A 79 5.05 -19.52 -0.89
C ARG A 79 5.96 -19.62 -2.10
N GLN A 80 6.36 -18.49 -2.71
CA GLN A 80 7.23 -18.47 -3.88
C GLN A 80 8.61 -19.12 -3.62
N GLN A 81 9.09 -19.11 -2.38
CA GLN A 81 10.31 -19.80 -2.01
C GLN A 81 10.15 -21.35 -2.14
N TYR A 82 8.93 -21.84 -1.96
CA TYR A 82 8.59 -23.26 -1.99
C TYR A 82 7.83 -23.68 -3.26
N ASN A 83 7.82 -22.83 -4.27
CA ASN A 83 7.10 -23.07 -5.52
C ASN A 83 7.59 -24.37 -6.17
N THR A 84 6.69 -25.30 -6.43
CA THR A 84 6.96 -26.64 -6.97
C THR A 84 7.56 -26.62 -8.38
N LEU A 85 7.34 -25.56 -9.17
CA LEU A 85 7.95 -25.34 -10.48
C LEU A 85 9.37 -24.74 -10.40
N GLY A 86 9.89 -24.58 -9.22
CA GLY A 86 11.18 -23.96 -8.91
C GLY A 86 11.01 -22.68 -8.07
N ALA A 87 11.92 -22.48 -7.10
CA ALA A 87 11.86 -21.35 -6.19
C ALA A 87 11.78 -20.03 -6.96
N TYR A 88 10.80 -19.21 -6.60
CA TYR A 88 10.54 -17.91 -7.24
C TYR A 88 10.29 -17.99 -8.76
N ASN A 89 9.70 -19.07 -9.24
CA ASN A 89 9.25 -19.15 -10.62
C ASN A 89 8.09 -18.15 -10.85
N ARG A 90 8.04 -17.56 -12.04
CA ARG A 90 6.96 -16.67 -12.44
C ARG A 90 5.59 -17.34 -12.36
N TYR A 91 5.53 -18.61 -12.74
CA TYR A 91 4.32 -19.42 -12.69
C TYR A 91 4.33 -20.35 -11.49
N SER A 92 3.16 -20.63 -10.94
CA SER A 92 3.01 -21.63 -9.88
C SER A 92 1.70 -22.38 -10.01
N GLN A 93 1.64 -23.59 -9.44
CA GLN A 93 0.42 -24.39 -9.34
C GLN A 93 -0.15 -24.43 -7.91
N THR A 94 0.44 -23.70 -6.98
CA THR A 94 0.06 -23.72 -5.55
C THR A 94 -1.23 -22.99 -5.22
N LEU A 95 -1.88 -22.38 -6.21
CA LEU A 95 -3.20 -21.75 -6.05
C LEU A 95 -4.25 -22.51 -6.85
N GLY A 96 -4.79 -23.55 -6.25
CA GLY A 96 -5.90 -24.32 -6.80
C GLY A 96 -5.53 -25.22 -7.98
N SER A 97 -4.35 -25.78 -7.98
CA SER A 97 -3.84 -26.74 -9.00
C SER A 97 -3.78 -26.20 -10.43
N ILE A 98 -3.82 -24.89 -10.61
CA ILE A 98 -3.83 -24.25 -11.92
C ILE A 98 -2.60 -23.38 -12.08
N LEU A 99 -2.04 -23.38 -13.30
CA LEU A 99 -0.90 -22.54 -13.62
C LEU A 99 -1.27 -21.06 -13.50
N THR A 100 -0.76 -20.42 -12.45
CA THR A 100 -1.02 -19.03 -12.08
C THR A 100 0.18 -18.15 -12.41
N ASP A 101 0.00 -17.04 -13.10
CA ASP A 101 1.02 -15.98 -13.26
C ASP A 101 1.11 -15.14 -11.98
N ASN A 102 2.27 -15.10 -11.36
CA ASN A 102 2.53 -14.41 -10.10
C ASN A 102 3.00 -12.95 -10.28
N MET A 103 3.05 -12.43 -11.51
CA MET A 103 3.62 -11.10 -11.79
C MET A 103 2.66 -9.96 -11.50
N LEU A 104 1.38 -10.11 -11.84
CA LEU A 104 0.34 -9.11 -11.62
C LEU A 104 -0.58 -9.51 -10.46
N VAL A 105 -1.39 -8.59 -10.01
CA VAL A 105 -2.35 -8.70 -8.89
C VAL A 105 -1.68 -9.30 -7.63
N TYR A 106 -1.37 -8.47 -6.66
CA TYR A 106 -0.47 -8.86 -5.55
C TYR A 106 0.87 -9.41 -6.04
N GLY A 107 1.43 -8.79 -7.08
CA GLY A 107 2.63 -9.28 -7.75
C GLY A 107 3.72 -9.75 -6.79
N GLN A 108 4.12 -10.99 -6.99
CA GLN A 108 5.01 -11.73 -6.11
C GLN A 108 6.46 -11.68 -6.63
N PRO A 109 7.46 -11.91 -5.77
CA PRO A 109 8.85 -12.00 -6.22
C PRO A 109 9.02 -13.20 -7.16
N SER A 110 9.63 -12.98 -8.32
CA SER A 110 9.91 -14.04 -9.30
C SER A 110 11.19 -13.75 -10.08
N TRP A 111 11.89 -14.82 -10.52
CA TRP A 111 13.00 -14.73 -11.47
C TRP A 111 12.45 -14.45 -12.86
N ASP A 112 12.14 -13.18 -13.11
CA ASP A 112 11.62 -12.67 -14.36
C ASP A 112 12.26 -11.32 -14.70
N ILE A 113 12.38 -11.01 -15.99
CA ILE A 113 12.98 -9.75 -16.43
C ILE A 113 12.23 -8.52 -15.92
N LEU A 114 10.91 -8.62 -15.73
CA LEU A 114 10.09 -7.55 -15.18
C LEU A 114 10.41 -7.26 -13.70
N THR A 115 10.97 -8.22 -12.97
CA THR A 115 11.39 -8.01 -11.57
C THR A 115 12.61 -7.07 -11.48
N LEU A 116 13.35 -6.85 -12.57
CA LEU A 116 14.38 -5.80 -12.62
C LEU A 116 13.79 -4.41 -12.34
N PHE A 117 12.54 -4.18 -12.72
CA PHE A 117 11.80 -2.92 -12.50
C PHE A 117 11.09 -2.87 -11.15
N ARG A 118 11.26 -3.91 -10.31
CA ARG A 118 10.67 -4.04 -8.97
C ARG A 118 11.75 -4.23 -7.90
N PRO A 119 12.66 -3.25 -7.68
CA PRO A 119 13.85 -3.42 -6.83
C PRO A 119 13.53 -3.74 -5.36
N PHE A 120 12.33 -3.39 -4.89
CA PHE A 120 11.89 -3.70 -3.53
C PHE A 120 11.62 -5.20 -3.30
N TYR A 121 11.45 -5.99 -4.36
CA TYR A 121 11.27 -7.45 -4.29
C TYR A 121 12.58 -8.24 -4.41
N TRP A 122 13.71 -7.59 -4.80
CA TRP A 122 14.99 -8.29 -4.98
C TRP A 122 15.48 -8.99 -3.72
N GLY A 123 15.17 -8.43 -2.55
CA GLY A 123 15.55 -9.05 -1.28
C GLY A 123 15.02 -10.46 -1.09
N TYR A 124 13.81 -10.76 -1.59
CA TYR A 124 13.27 -12.12 -1.55
C TYR A 124 14.07 -13.09 -2.40
N LEU A 125 14.47 -12.66 -3.61
CA LEU A 125 15.22 -13.49 -4.55
C LEU A 125 16.62 -13.83 -4.04
N PHE A 126 17.29 -12.87 -3.40
CA PHE A 126 18.68 -13.03 -2.96
C PHE A 126 18.84 -13.54 -1.53
N PHE A 127 17.89 -13.27 -0.64
CA PHE A 127 18.04 -13.50 0.81
C PHE A 127 16.94 -14.39 1.41
N GLY A 128 15.99 -14.86 0.60
CA GLY A 128 14.86 -15.67 1.05
C GLY A 128 13.77 -14.86 1.79
N SER A 129 12.77 -15.54 2.35
CA SER A 129 11.54 -14.94 2.82
C SER A 129 11.74 -13.91 3.95
N GLU A 130 12.43 -14.25 5.04
CA GLU A 130 12.53 -13.36 6.21
C GLU A 130 13.38 -12.10 5.95
N ARG A 131 14.56 -12.25 5.33
CA ARG A 131 15.39 -11.09 4.98
C ARG A 131 14.80 -10.34 3.78
N GLY A 132 14.13 -11.06 2.88
CA GLY A 132 13.36 -10.49 1.78
C GLY A 132 12.25 -9.58 2.27
N LEU A 133 11.49 -9.99 3.29
CA LEU A 133 10.47 -9.18 3.94
C LEU A 133 11.08 -7.92 4.59
N SER A 134 12.22 -8.07 5.27
CA SER A 134 12.96 -6.93 5.83
C SER A 134 13.44 -5.96 4.75
N TRP A 135 14.00 -6.47 3.66
CA TRP A 135 14.40 -5.66 2.50
C TRP A 135 13.18 -4.92 1.92
N PHE A 136 12.09 -5.64 1.63
CA PHE A 136 10.86 -5.10 1.07
C PHE A 136 10.29 -3.96 1.93
N TRP A 137 10.30 -4.12 3.24
CA TRP A 137 9.77 -3.13 4.17
C TRP A 137 10.71 -1.93 4.36
N CYS A 138 11.95 -2.20 4.76
CA CYS A 138 12.89 -1.15 5.15
C CYS A 138 13.39 -0.34 3.96
N SER A 139 13.66 -0.96 2.80
CA SER A 139 14.09 -0.23 1.61
C SER A 139 13.03 0.74 1.12
N ARG A 140 11.76 0.33 1.14
CA ARG A 140 10.62 1.19 0.76
C ARG A 140 10.50 2.40 1.68
N LEU A 141 10.60 2.22 3.00
CA LEU A 141 10.52 3.33 3.95
C LEU A 141 11.70 4.30 3.79
N ILE A 142 12.91 3.78 3.68
CA ILE A 142 14.13 4.58 3.53
C ILE A 142 14.11 5.35 2.20
N VAL A 143 13.79 4.69 1.09
CA VAL A 143 13.78 5.32 -0.24
C VAL A 143 12.63 6.31 -0.36
N LEU A 144 11.46 6.03 0.21
CA LEU A 144 10.35 6.97 0.28
C LEU A 144 10.77 8.25 1.01
N PHE A 145 11.37 8.11 2.19
CA PHE A 145 11.84 9.25 2.96
C PHE A 145 12.87 10.08 2.20
N LEU A 146 13.87 9.43 1.59
CA LEU A 146 14.93 10.11 0.84
C LEU A 146 14.40 10.78 -0.43
N SER A 147 13.59 10.10 -1.23
CA SER A 147 13.06 10.65 -2.49
C SER A 147 12.20 11.88 -2.24
N TRP A 148 11.35 11.86 -1.19
CA TRP A 148 10.52 13.00 -0.82
C TRP A 148 11.31 14.10 -0.11
N PHE A 149 12.41 13.77 0.56
CA PHE A 149 13.34 14.77 1.06
C PHE A 149 14.04 15.52 -0.09
N GLU A 150 14.54 14.80 -1.10
CA GLU A 150 15.18 15.43 -2.27
C GLU A 150 14.17 16.23 -3.10
N LEU A 151 12.95 15.71 -3.27
CA LEU A 151 11.86 16.46 -3.90
C LEU A 151 11.53 17.73 -3.09
N GLY A 152 11.49 17.63 -1.78
CA GLY A 152 11.33 18.75 -0.87
C GLY A 152 12.45 19.79 -1.02
N MET A 153 13.71 19.36 -1.09
CA MET A 153 14.84 20.26 -1.37
C MET A 153 14.69 20.99 -2.70
N PHE A 154 14.23 20.28 -3.73
CA PHE A 154 14.01 20.84 -5.04
C PHE A 154 12.88 21.89 -5.05
N ILE A 155 11.70 21.57 -4.49
CA ILE A 155 10.53 22.48 -4.51
C ILE A 155 10.61 23.61 -3.50
N THR A 156 11.54 23.58 -2.55
CA THR A 156 11.72 24.62 -1.52
C THR A 156 12.97 25.47 -1.74
N ASP A 157 13.67 25.29 -2.85
CA ASP A 157 14.93 25.95 -3.15
C ASP A 157 15.96 25.74 -2.01
N GLY A 158 16.15 24.48 -1.58
CA GLY A 158 17.18 24.04 -0.63
C GLY A 158 16.85 24.18 0.84
N LYS A 159 15.58 24.37 1.25
CA LYS A 159 15.22 24.55 2.68
C LYS A 159 15.11 23.22 3.41
N LYS A 160 16.22 22.72 3.95
CA LYS A 160 16.36 21.41 4.62
C LYS A 160 15.23 21.09 5.60
N LYS A 161 14.84 22.02 6.49
CA LYS A 161 13.79 21.79 7.50
C LYS A 161 12.40 21.56 6.88
N LEU A 162 12.04 22.31 5.84
CA LEU A 162 10.78 22.10 5.12
C LEU A 162 10.79 20.78 4.34
N SER A 163 11.95 20.40 3.82
CA SER A 163 12.14 19.14 3.10
C SER A 163 12.01 17.93 4.03
N VAL A 164 12.60 17.99 5.24
CA VAL A 164 12.40 16.97 6.28
C VAL A 164 10.93 16.88 6.68
N MET A 165 10.27 18.03 6.88
CA MET A 165 8.84 18.05 7.21
C MET A 165 7.99 17.39 6.13
N LEU A 166 8.22 17.72 4.85
CA LEU A 166 7.50 17.09 3.74
C LEU A 166 7.73 15.57 3.71
N SER A 167 8.97 15.15 3.86
CA SER A 167 9.35 13.74 3.89
C SER A 167 8.68 12.99 5.05
N ILE A 168 8.65 13.56 6.26
CA ILE A 168 7.93 12.99 7.41
C ILE A 168 6.44 12.94 7.13
N CYS A 169 5.84 14.03 6.62
CA CYS A 169 4.40 14.10 6.36
C CYS A 169 3.94 13.07 5.31
N VAL A 170 4.80 12.71 4.36
CA VAL A 170 4.49 11.68 3.36
C VAL A 170 4.81 10.30 3.92
N SER A 171 6.05 10.06 4.37
CA SER A 171 6.49 8.72 4.78
C SER A 171 5.77 8.19 6.01
N PHE A 172 5.38 9.05 6.93
CA PHE A 172 4.65 8.71 8.15
C PHE A 172 3.20 9.19 8.13
N ALA A 173 2.62 9.43 6.96
CA ALA A 173 1.18 9.67 6.87
C ALA A 173 0.40 8.46 7.39
N PRO A 174 -0.61 8.61 8.28
CA PRO A 174 -1.40 7.47 8.75
C PRO A 174 -1.93 6.60 7.63
N PHE A 175 -2.46 7.21 6.56
CA PHE A 175 -2.93 6.49 5.39
C PHE A 175 -1.83 5.62 4.74
N LEU A 176 -0.61 6.16 4.53
CA LEU A 176 0.49 5.40 3.96
C LEU A 176 0.96 4.27 4.90
N GLN A 177 0.93 4.50 6.21
CA GLN A 177 1.35 3.48 7.17
C GLN A 177 0.36 2.31 7.23
N TRP A 178 -0.94 2.56 7.14
CA TRP A 178 -1.95 1.50 7.03
C TRP A 178 -1.86 0.74 5.70
N TRP A 179 -1.59 1.44 4.60
CA TRP A 179 -1.50 0.87 3.25
C TRP A 179 -0.05 0.61 2.79
N PHE A 180 0.88 0.52 3.72
CA PHE A 180 2.32 0.54 3.40
C PHE A 180 2.76 -0.63 2.52
N ALA A 181 2.27 -1.84 2.75
CA ALA A 181 2.75 -3.04 2.07
C ALA A 181 2.03 -3.36 0.75
N ILE A 182 0.81 -2.88 0.57
CA ILE A 182 -0.09 -3.36 -0.48
C ILE A 182 -0.43 -2.31 -1.53
N ASN A 183 -0.91 -2.77 -2.67
CA ASN A 183 -1.39 -1.97 -3.80
C ASN A 183 -0.36 -0.94 -4.34
N GLY A 184 0.91 -1.08 -4.01
CA GLY A 184 2.01 -0.32 -4.59
C GLY A 184 2.00 1.20 -4.34
N LEU A 185 1.23 1.72 -3.38
CA LEU A 185 1.12 3.17 -3.13
C LEU A 185 2.48 3.81 -2.79
N VAL A 186 3.28 3.13 -1.99
CA VAL A 186 4.63 3.60 -1.60
C VAL A 186 5.53 3.68 -2.82
N GLU A 187 5.51 2.66 -3.68
CA GLU A 187 6.26 2.61 -4.93
C GLU A 187 5.83 3.72 -5.89
N MET A 188 4.52 3.95 -6.05
CA MET A 188 4.00 5.03 -6.90
C MET A 188 4.56 6.39 -6.49
N LEU A 189 4.60 6.68 -5.19
CA LEU A 189 5.12 7.93 -4.65
C LEU A 189 6.65 8.04 -4.80
N ILE A 190 7.38 6.94 -4.62
CA ILE A 190 8.84 6.89 -4.82
C ILE A 190 9.15 7.10 -6.30
N TYR A 191 8.57 6.29 -7.18
CA TYR A 191 8.84 6.34 -8.61
C TYR A 191 8.48 7.69 -9.22
N GLY A 192 7.34 8.25 -8.81
CA GLY A 192 6.92 9.58 -9.25
C GLY A 192 7.89 10.69 -8.81
N ALA A 193 8.32 10.70 -7.55
CA ALA A 193 9.29 11.68 -7.05
C ALA A 193 10.64 11.53 -7.75
N CYS A 194 11.13 10.30 -7.92
CA CYS A 194 12.39 10.02 -8.64
C CYS A 194 12.31 10.44 -10.11
N PHE A 195 11.16 10.20 -10.77
CA PHE A 195 10.96 10.59 -12.17
C PHE A 195 10.99 12.11 -12.34
N VAL A 196 10.34 12.88 -11.45
CA VAL A 196 10.39 14.35 -11.46
C VAL A 196 11.82 14.87 -11.24
N LEU A 197 12.55 14.32 -10.26
CA LEU A 197 13.93 14.70 -9.97
C LEU A 197 14.88 14.34 -11.12
N GLY A 198 14.72 13.16 -11.69
CA GLY A 198 15.48 12.73 -12.87
C GLY A 198 15.22 13.63 -14.07
N SER A 199 13.95 13.97 -14.32
CA SER A 199 13.57 14.91 -15.39
C SER A 199 14.25 16.27 -15.21
N ASN A 200 14.27 16.81 -13.98
CA ASN A 200 14.98 18.05 -13.71
C ASN A 200 16.47 17.92 -13.99
N TYR A 201 17.12 16.82 -13.61
CA TYR A 201 18.53 16.59 -13.90
C TYR A 201 18.79 16.55 -15.42
N LEU A 202 17.96 15.87 -16.19
CA LEU A 202 18.12 15.74 -17.64
C LEU A 202 17.97 17.08 -18.36
N VAL A 203 17.05 17.96 -17.93
CA VAL A 203 16.80 19.25 -18.62
C VAL A 203 17.66 20.41 -18.14
N SER A 204 18.32 20.30 -16.99
CA SER A 204 19.09 21.41 -16.40
C SER A 204 20.62 21.28 -16.49
N HIS A 205 21.15 20.10 -16.84
CA HIS A 205 22.59 19.85 -16.93
C HIS A 205 23.04 19.56 -18.35
N ALA A 206 24.30 19.83 -18.68
CA ALA A 206 24.92 19.39 -19.92
C ALA A 206 25.05 17.86 -19.96
N PHE A 207 25.17 17.30 -21.16
CA PHE A 207 25.36 15.86 -21.35
C PHE A 207 26.61 15.37 -20.60
N ASN A 208 26.43 14.32 -19.83
CA ASN A 208 27.46 13.59 -19.13
C ASN A 208 27.01 12.13 -18.90
N PRO A 209 27.93 11.17 -18.63
CA PRO A 209 27.59 9.75 -18.47
C PRO A 209 26.54 9.48 -17.39
N ARG A 210 26.44 10.33 -16.34
CA ARG A 210 25.42 10.19 -15.29
C ARG A 210 24.00 10.34 -15.82
N LYS A 211 23.80 11.09 -16.92
CA LYS A 211 22.48 11.20 -17.56
C LYS A 211 21.98 9.85 -18.07
N ILE A 212 22.85 8.97 -18.53
CA ILE A 212 22.49 7.62 -18.96
C ILE A 212 22.01 6.80 -17.75
N ALA A 213 22.74 6.84 -16.64
CA ALA A 213 22.32 6.15 -15.39
C ALA A 213 20.99 6.69 -14.86
N VAL A 214 20.79 8.01 -14.90
CA VAL A 214 19.52 8.65 -14.53
C VAL A 214 18.41 8.19 -15.46
N ALA A 215 18.63 8.12 -16.77
CA ALA A 215 17.64 7.65 -17.76
C ALA A 215 17.23 6.19 -17.50
N VAL A 216 18.19 5.30 -17.23
CA VAL A 216 17.90 3.91 -16.84
C VAL A 216 17.07 3.87 -15.56
N GLY A 217 17.44 4.63 -14.52
CA GLY A 217 16.67 4.74 -13.28
C GLY A 217 15.25 5.27 -13.51
N MET A 218 15.07 6.25 -14.40
CA MET A 218 13.76 6.76 -14.77
C MET A 218 12.91 5.72 -15.50
N ALA A 219 13.52 4.92 -16.39
CA ALA A 219 12.83 3.83 -17.08
C ALA A 219 12.39 2.74 -16.07
N VAL A 220 13.25 2.41 -15.08
CA VAL A 220 12.88 1.53 -13.95
C VAL A 220 11.69 2.10 -13.20
N CYS A 221 11.68 3.40 -12.91
CA CYS A 221 10.55 4.04 -12.24
C CYS A 221 9.27 3.99 -13.10
N ALA A 222 9.36 4.22 -14.42
CA ALA A 222 8.20 4.23 -15.30
C ALA A 222 7.55 2.84 -15.42
N VAL A 223 8.35 1.80 -15.70
CA VAL A 223 7.85 0.42 -15.79
C VAL A 223 7.37 -0.06 -14.40
N GLY A 224 8.17 0.18 -13.34
CA GLY A 224 7.81 -0.19 -11.98
C GLY A 224 6.51 0.45 -11.50
N TYR A 225 6.23 1.70 -11.93
CA TYR A 225 4.97 2.39 -11.65
C TYR A 225 3.78 1.64 -12.27
N VAL A 226 3.88 1.21 -13.52
CA VAL A 226 2.83 0.44 -14.20
C VAL A 226 2.65 -0.94 -13.54
N LEU A 227 3.75 -1.59 -13.13
CA LEU A 227 3.74 -2.89 -12.44
C LEU A 227 3.09 -2.87 -11.05
N THR A 228 2.75 -1.70 -10.47
CA THR A 228 1.93 -1.63 -9.27
C THR A 228 0.50 -2.10 -9.49
N PHE A 229 0.03 -2.03 -10.72
CA PHE A 229 -1.24 -2.54 -11.26
C PHE A 229 -2.47 -2.22 -10.42
N TYR A 230 -2.55 -1.00 -9.91
CA TYR A 230 -3.69 -0.53 -9.12
C TYR A 230 -4.20 0.84 -9.62
N PRO A 231 -4.99 0.87 -10.72
CA PRO A 231 -5.41 2.10 -11.42
C PRO A 231 -6.08 3.13 -10.52
N THR A 232 -6.82 2.68 -9.50
CA THR A 232 -7.52 3.54 -8.54
C THR A 232 -6.60 4.56 -7.86
N TRP A 233 -5.32 4.24 -7.66
CA TRP A 233 -4.32 5.16 -7.10
C TRP A 233 -3.29 5.62 -8.14
N MET A 234 -2.93 4.78 -9.10
CA MET A 234 -1.98 5.15 -10.15
C MET A 234 -2.39 6.44 -10.85
N VAL A 235 -3.66 6.52 -11.29
CA VAL A 235 -4.14 7.67 -12.06
C VAL A 235 -4.14 8.96 -11.24
N PRO A 236 -4.76 9.05 -10.03
CA PRO A 236 -4.74 10.28 -9.25
C PRO A 236 -3.33 10.66 -8.75
N VAL A 237 -2.45 9.70 -8.45
CA VAL A 237 -1.06 9.99 -8.09
C VAL A 237 -0.33 10.59 -9.28
N ALA A 238 -0.48 10.03 -10.49
CA ALA A 238 0.11 10.57 -11.71
C ALA A 238 -0.36 12.01 -11.96
N TRP A 239 -1.68 12.27 -11.89
CA TRP A 239 -2.23 13.63 -12.03
C TRP A 239 -1.69 14.59 -10.97
N GLY A 240 -1.51 14.14 -9.73
CA GLY A 240 -0.90 14.94 -8.66
C GLY A 240 0.56 15.31 -8.92
N LEU A 241 1.29 14.52 -9.73
CA LEU A 241 2.70 14.78 -10.09
C LEU A 241 2.84 15.62 -11.38
N VAL A 242 1.79 15.69 -12.22
CA VAL A 242 1.81 16.49 -13.48
C VAL A 242 2.25 17.94 -13.26
N PRO A 243 1.78 18.69 -12.23
CA PRO A 243 2.25 20.05 -12.00
C PRO A 243 3.76 20.16 -11.81
N LEU A 244 4.36 19.21 -11.12
CA LEU A 244 5.81 19.18 -10.87
C LEU A 244 6.58 18.89 -12.18
N PHE A 245 6.10 17.92 -12.96
CA PHE A 245 6.70 17.57 -14.23
C PHE A 245 6.61 18.72 -15.23
N LEU A 246 5.43 19.34 -15.39
CA LEU A 246 5.24 20.50 -16.26
C LEU A 246 6.12 21.67 -15.86
N TRP A 247 6.22 21.94 -14.55
CA TRP A 247 7.11 22.99 -14.04
C TRP A 247 8.58 22.72 -14.43
N VAL A 248 9.03 21.47 -14.33
CA VAL A 248 10.38 21.06 -14.75
C VAL A 248 10.59 21.28 -16.24
N VAL A 249 9.70 20.76 -17.07
CA VAL A 249 9.87 20.79 -18.52
C VAL A 249 9.74 22.20 -19.10
N ILE A 250 8.88 23.06 -18.52
CA ILE A 250 8.63 24.40 -19.07
C ILE A 250 9.59 25.44 -18.46
N TRP A 251 9.80 25.44 -17.15
CA TRP A 251 10.53 26.53 -16.46
C TRP A 251 11.94 26.16 -16.01
N LYS A 252 12.29 24.87 -15.91
CA LYS A 252 13.65 24.43 -15.58
C LYS A 252 14.47 24.02 -16.82
N PHE A 253 13.84 24.02 -17.99
CA PHE A 253 14.48 23.69 -19.24
C PHE A 253 15.54 24.73 -19.61
N ASN A 254 16.79 24.33 -19.68
CA ASN A 254 17.93 25.22 -19.96
C ASN A 254 18.47 25.02 -21.39
N ARG A 255 17.94 25.78 -22.34
CA ARG A 255 18.34 25.72 -23.76
C ARG A 255 19.84 26.00 -24.01
N ASN A 256 20.47 26.81 -23.13
CA ASN A 256 21.87 27.18 -23.33
C ASN A 256 22.84 26.06 -23.00
N VAL A 257 22.38 25.04 -22.26
CA VAL A 257 23.20 23.92 -21.78
C VAL A 257 22.95 22.64 -22.58
N LEU A 258 21.74 22.51 -23.16
CA LEU A 258 21.33 21.29 -23.85
C LEU A 258 21.80 21.26 -25.29
N ARG A 259 22.27 20.09 -25.74
CA ARG A 259 22.74 19.78 -27.08
C ARG A 259 21.87 18.70 -27.71
N ARG A 260 22.01 18.44 -29.02
CA ARG A 260 21.26 17.35 -29.72
C ARG A 260 21.48 15.97 -29.04
N VAL A 261 22.66 15.71 -28.49
CA VAL A 261 22.97 14.48 -27.79
C VAL A 261 22.14 14.26 -26.52
N ASP A 262 21.56 15.33 -25.94
CA ASP A 262 20.69 15.24 -24.76
C ASP A 262 19.33 14.62 -25.05
N VAL A 263 19.02 14.33 -26.32
CA VAL A 263 17.85 13.51 -26.73
C VAL A 263 18.08 12.03 -26.39
N VAL A 264 19.34 11.56 -26.40
CA VAL A 264 19.66 10.15 -26.18
C VAL A 264 19.13 9.60 -24.84
N PRO A 265 19.28 10.27 -23.68
CA PRO A 265 18.67 9.82 -22.43
C PRO A 265 17.15 9.65 -22.51
N TRP A 266 16.45 10.57 -23.16
CA TRP A 266 14.98 10.49 -23.33
C TRP A 266 14.56 9.34 -24.24
N LEU A 267 15.30 9.12 -25.34
CA LEU A 267 15.09 7.98 -26.21
C LEU A 267 15.33 6.66 -25.46
N LEU A 268 16.37 6.60 -24.63
CA LEU A 268 16.66 5.44 -23.82
C LEU A 268 15.53 5.14 -22.82
N ILE A 269 14.98 6.15 -22.14
CA ILE A 269 13.81 6.01 -21.28
C ILE A 269 12.65 5.42 -22.08
N PHE A 270 12.36 5.98 -23.24
CA PHE A 270 11.27 5.52 -24.09
C PHE A 270 11.46 4.07 -24.53
N VAL A 271 12.65 3.70 -25.04
CA VAL A 271 12.95 2.35 -25.54
C VAL A 271 12.84 1.31 -24.42
N ILE A 272 13.47 1.56 -23.26
CA ILE A 272 13.41 0.61 -22.13
C ILE A 272 11.98 0.50 -21.59
N THR A 273 11.26 1.61 -21.47
CA THR A 273 9.87 1.59 -21.01
C THR A 273 8.97 0.85 -21.99
N ALA A 274 9.07 1.14 -23.28
CA ALA A 274 8.31 0.47 -24.32
C ALA A 274 8.60 -1.05 -24.32
N ALA A 275 9.87 -1.43 -24.26
CA ALA A 275 10.28 -2.84 -24.18
C ALA A 275 9.70 -3.54 -22.93
N GLY A 276 9.82 -2.93 -21.75
CA GLY A 276 9.28 -3.48 -20.50
C GLY A 276 7.75 -3.64 -20.55
N LEU A 277 7.04 -2.64 -21.05
CA LEU A 277 5.57 -2.71 -21.20
C LEU A 277 5.13 -3.71 -22.28
N THR A 278 5.91 -3.87 -23.35
CA THR A 278 5.65 -4.90 -24.38
C THR A 278 5.83 -6.30 -23.79
N VAL A 279 6.91 -6.53 -23.04
CA VAL A 279 7.11 -7.80 -22.32
C VAL A 279 5.94 -8.06 -21.40
N LEU A 280 5.53 -7.09 -20.58
CA LEU A 280 4.37 -7.22 -19.70
C LEU A 280 3.10 -7.57 -20.48
N ALA A 281 2.80 -6.83 -21.54
CA ALA A 281 1.60 -7.04 -22.35
C ALA A 281 1.57 -8.43 -23.00
N VAL A 282 2.72 -8.91 -23.51
CA VAL A 282 2.79 -10.21 -24.18
C VAL A 282 2.71 -11.35 -23.19
N THR A 283 3.40 -11.24 -22.04
CA THR A 283 3.54 -12.35 -21.11
C THR A 283 2.42 -12.46 -20.08
N SER A 284 1.71 -11.37 -19.77
CA SER A 284 0.58 -11.33 -18.81
C SER A 284 -0.76 -10.97 -19.46
N TRP A 285 -0.88 -11.13 -20.77
CA TRP A 285 -2.11 -10.73 -21.48
C TRP A 285 -3.35 -11.43 -20.96
N ASP A 286 -3.25 -12.73 -20.67
CA ASP A 286 -4.38 -13.50 -20.17
C ASP A 286 -4.85 -13.03 -18.79
N VAL A 287 -3.92 -12.66 -17.91
CA VAL A 287 -4.25 -12.06 -16.60
C VAL A 287 -4.92 -10.71 -16.76
N ILE A 288 -4.36 -9.85 -17.62
CA ILE A 288 -4.93 -8.52 -17.91
C ILE A 288 -6.36 -8.67 -18.46
N LYS A 289 -6.57 -9.60 -19.39
CA LYS A 289 -7.87 -9.89 -19.99
C LYS A 289 -8.84 -10.44 -18.95
N ALA A 290 -8.39 -11.35 -18.07
CA ALA A 290 -9.20 -11.91 -16.99
C ALA A 290 -9.66 -10.81 -16.02
N GLU A 291 -8.75 -9.92 -15.60
CA GLU A 291 -9.06 -8.80 -14.72
C GLU A 291 -10.05 -7.80 -15.34
N LEU A 292 -9.87 -7.46 -16.62
CA LEU A 292 -10.77 -6.53 -17.33
C LEU A 292 -12.19 -7.10 -17.51
N ASN A 293 -12.32 -8.42 -17.58
CA ASN A 293 -13.61 -9.12 -17.77
C ASN A 293 -14.16 -9.71 -16.45
N SER A 294 -13.51 -9.46 -15.32
CA SER A 294 -13.99 -9.94 -14.02
C SER A 294 -15.24 -9.18 -13.56
N VAL A 295 -16.07 -9.85 -12.76
CA VAL A 295 -17.19 -9.21 -12.08
C VAL A 295 -16.70 -8.28 -10.97
N TYR A 296 -15.59 -8.66 -10.32
CA TYR A 296 -14.93 -7.85 -9.30
C TYR A 296 -13.40 -8.09 -9.31
N PRO A 297 -12.57 -7.04 -9.26
CA PRO A 297 -12.90 -5.60 -9.19
C PRO A 297 -13.55 -5.04 -10.47
N GLY A 298 -13.43 -5.74 -11.59
CA GLY A 298 -14.10 -5.45 -12.83
C GLY A 298 -13.77 -4.10 -13.45
N ASN A 299 -14.40 -3.83 -14.56
CA ASN A 299 -14.30 -2.57 -15.28
C ASN A 299 -15.56 -1.72 -15.05
N ALA A 300 -15.80 -1.31 -13.80
CA ALA A 300 -16.89 -0.39 -13.48
C ALA A 300 -16.39 1.07 -13.69
N PRO A 301 -16.69 1.72 -14.84
CA PRO A 301 -16.22 3.08 -15.10
C PRO A 301 -16.88 4.05 -14.14
N SER A 302 -16.09 4.65 -13.26
CA SER A 302 -16.54 5.74 -12.40
C SER A 302 -16.70 7.01 -13.25
N SER A 303 -17.87 7.62 -13.21
CA SER A 303 -18.11 8.93 -13.84
C SER A 303 -17.72 10.08 -12.95
N SER A 304 -17.30 9.79 -11.69
CA SER A 304 -17.01 10.80 -10.66
C SER A 304 -18.19 11.71 -10.30
N GLY A 305 -17.93 12.66 -9.38
CA GLY A 305 -18.99 13.47 -8.77
C GLY A 305 -19.64 12.75 -7.58
N GLY A 306 -20.27 13.54 -6.72
CA GLY A 306 -20.96 13.03 -5.53
C GLY A 306 -20.05 12.68 -4.35
N THR A 307 -18.74 12.69 -4.51
CA THR A 307 -17.81 12.53 -3.39
C THR A 307 -17.77 13.81 -2.58
N GLY A 308 -18.24 13.77 -1.36
CA GLY A 308 -18.25 14.95 -0.52
C GLY A 308 -16.84 15.47 -0.19
N LEU A 309 -16.72 16.78 0.06
CA LEU A 309 -15.45 17.41 0.49
C LEU A 309 -14.85 16.76 1.74
N TRP A 310 -15.67 16.10 2.56
CA TRP A 310 -15.22 15.40 3.76
C TRP A 310 -14.19 14.29 3.46
N TRP A 311 -14.33 13.55 2.36
CA TRP A 311 -13.32 12.56 1.92
C TRP A 311 -11.93 13.15 1.74
N MET A 312 -11.87 14.43 1.38
CA MET A 312 -10.61 15.15 1.16
C MET A 312 -10.04 15.77 2.42
N MET A 313 -10.86 15.93 3.48
CA MET A 313 -10.49 16.68 4.68
C MET A 313 -10.78 15.90 5.97
N LYS A 314 -11.03 14.60 5.90
CA LYS A 314 -11.34 13.75 7.07
C LYS A 314 -10.13 13.42 7.97
N TYR A 315 -8.96 14.00 7.69
CA TYR A 315 -7.73 13.75 8.46
C TYR A 315 -7.84 14.01 9.98
N PRO A 316 -8.77 14.80 10.55
CA PRO A 316 -8.96 14.88 11.99
C PRO A 316 -9.25 13.52 12.64
N ILE A 317 -9.90 12.59 11.92
CA ILE A 317 -10.13 11.20 12.36
C ILE A 317 -8.80 10.50 12.64
N SER A 318 -7.79 10.70 11.79
CA SER A 318 -6.48 10.06 11.97
C SER A 318 -5.73 10.49 13.24
N LEU A 319 -6.11 11.61 13.88
CA LEU A 319 -5.50 12.06 15.13
C LEU A 319 -6.01 11.28 16.34
N VAL A 320 -7.22 10.73 16.26
CA VAL A 320 -7.87 9.99 17.35
C VAL A 320 -8.02 8.49 17.06
N SER A 321 -7.71 8.06 15.86
CA SER A 321 -7.89 6.67 15.42
C SER A 321 -7.20 5.63 16.30
N ARG A 322 -6.10 5.98 16.98
CA ARG A 322 -5.44 5.11 17.96
C ARG A 322 -6.34 4.71 19.13
N PHE A 323 -7.32 5.56 19.48
CA PHE A 323 -8.21 5.37 20.61
C PHE A 323 -9.55 4.72 20.22
N SER A 324 -9.70 4.34 18.97
CA SER A 324 -10.92 3.77 18.38
C SER A 324 -10.54 2.63 17.44
N MET A 325 -10.20 1.48 18.02
CA MET A 325 -9.70 0.30 17.30
C MET A 325 -10.87 -0.47 16.68
N ASN A 326 -11.35 -0.05 15.53
CA ASN A 326 -12.35 -0.79 14.74
C ASN A 326 -11.82 -1.15 13.35
N GLU A 327 -12.50 -2.03 12.65
CA GLU A 327 -12.13 -2.50 11.31
C GLU A 327 -12.07 -1.37 10.25
N LEU A 328 -12.89 -0.33 10.41
CA LEU A 328 -12.96 0.81 9.49
C LEU A 328 -11.80 1.80 9.66
N ILE A 329 -10.92 1.61 10.65
CA ILE A 329 -9.77 2.49 10.91
C ILE A 329 -8.86 2.62 9.69
N VAL A 330 -8.72 1.55 8.93
CA VAL A 330 -7.89 1.51 7.71
C VAL A 330 -8.47 2.39 6.63
N GLU A 331 -9.76 2.22 6.33
CA GLU A 331 -10.48 2.95 5.29
C GLU A 331 -10.71 4.43 5.68
N ASN A 332 -10.83 4.72 6.97
CA ASN A 332 -11.01 6.07 7.49
C ASN A 332 -9.69 6.83 7.68
N SER A 333 -8.55 6.14 7.60
CA SER A 333 -7.25 6.79 7.63
C SER A 333 -7.06 7.79 6.49
N SER A 334 -6.26 8.81 6.69
CA SER A 334 -5.96 9.79 5.64
C SER A 334 -4.57 10.42 5.81
N ILE A 335 -4.09 11.06 4.73
CA ILE A 335 -2.89 11.87 4.78
C ILE A 335 -3.23 13.17 5.51
N ILE A 336 -2.52 13.50 6.59
CA ILE A 336 -2.70 14.74 7.34
C ILE A 336 -2.12 15.89 6.50
N CYS A 337 -2.94 16.43 5.61
CA CYS A 337 -2.52 17.41 4.61
C CYS A 337 -2.76 18.88 5.03
N PHE A 338 -3.30 19.09 6.22
CA PHE A 338 -3.63 20.43 6.76
C PHE A 338 -4.49 21.31 5.82
N ALA A 339 -5.32 20.68 4.99
CA ALA A 339 -6.29 21.43 4.20
C ALA A 339 -7.35 22.08 5.13
N PRO A 340 -7.80 23.29 4.85
CA PRO A 340 -7.52 24.14 3.68
C PRO A 340 -6.31 25.09 3.81
N ALA A 341 -5.50 24.99 4.88
CA ALA A 341 -4.42 25.94 5.15
C ALA A 341 -3.46 26.14 3.98
N GLY A 342 -3.14 25.07 3.23
CA GLY A 342 -2.29 25.16 2.03
C GLY A 342 -2.86 26.08 0.96
N VAL A 343 -4.16 26.00 0.69
CA VAL A 343 -4.86 26.86 -0.29
C VAL A 343 -4.87 28.31 0.22
N VAL A 344 -5.18 28.53 1.49
CA VAL A 344 -5.18 29.90 2.09
C VAL A 344 -3.80 30.53 2.00
N LEU A 345 -2.74 29.77 2.28
CA LEU A 345 -1.36 30.25 2.18
C LEU A 345 -0.95 30.55 0.72
N ALA A 346 -1.35 29.69 -0.22
CA ALA A 346 -1.09 29.89 -1.64
C ALA A 346 -1.76 31.18 -2.14
N LEU A 347 -3.03 31.36 -1.81
CA LEU A 347 -3.76 32.58 -2.15
C LEU A 347 -3.15 33.83 -1.49
N TRP A 348 -2.69 33.72 -0.23
CA TRP A 348 -1.97 34.82 0.43
C TRP A 348 -0.71 35.22 -0.36
N VAL A 349 0.11 34.26 -0.75
CA VAL A 349 1.35 34.50 -1.52
C VAL A 349 1.04 35.14 -2.88
N ILE A 350 0.04 34.63 -3.58
CA ILE A 350 -0.33 35.11 -4.93
C ILE A 350 -0.96 36.49 -4.86
N ILE A 351 -1.94 36.72 -3.96
CA ILE A 351 -2.76 37.95 -3.93
C ILE A 351 -2.11 39.04 -3.10
N LYS A 352 -1.69 38.73 -1.86
CA LYS A 352 -1.17 39.75 -0.92
C LYS A 352 0.31 40.06 -1.14
N GLU A 353 1.10 39.05 -1.49
CA GLU A 353 2.53 39.24 -1.77
C GLU A 353 2.82 39.40 -3.29
N LYS A 354 1.78 39.28 -4.13
CA LYS A 354 1.82 39.47 -5.60
C LYS A 354 2.89 38.60 -6.27
N LYS A 355 3.18 37.41 -5.71
CA LYS A 355 4.17 36.47 -6.27
C LYS A 355 3.50 35.50 -7.24
N LYS A 356 3.87 35.62 -8.52
CA LYS A 356 3.38 34.73 -9.58
C LYS A 356 4.36 33.55 -9.76
N ASP A 357 4.42 32.66 -8.77
CA ASP A 357 5.24 31.47 -8.85
C ASP A 357 4.54 30.39 -9.70
N PRO A 358 5.15 29.92 -10.82
CA PRO A 358 4.49 28.99 -11.72
C PRO A 358 4.13 27.67 -11.06
N LEU A 359 5.02 27.11 -10.22
CA LEU A 359 4.75 25.84 -9.56
C LEU A 359 3.58 25.98 -8.58
N LEU A 360 3.54 27.07 -7.82
CA LEU A 360 2.46 27.32 -6.85
C LEU A 360 1.10 27.41 -7.57
N ILE A 361 1.06 28.10 -8.72
CA ILE A 361 -0.16 28.25 -9.54
C ILE A 361 -0.60 26.88 -10.12
N LEU A 362 0.33 26.10 -10.67
CA LEU A 362 0.05 24.76 -11.22
C LEU A 362 -0.47 23.81 -10.14
N LEU A 363 0.16 23.82 -8.95
CA LEU A 363 -0.26 22.99 -7.81
C LEU A 363 -1.66 23.40 -7.32
N LEU A 364 -1.94 24.69 -7.24
CA LEU A 364 -3.26 25.18 -6.84
C LEU A 364 -4.32 24.81 -7.88
N GLY A 365 -4.05 25.03 -9.16
CA GLY A 365 -4.95 24.66 -10.26
C GLY A 365 -5.29 23.17 -10.26
N MET A 366 -4.28 22.28 -10.09
CA MET A 366 -4.50 20.84 -10.04
C MET A 366 -5.29 20.42 -8.79
N ASN A 367 -5.05 21.04 -7.62
CA ASN A 367 -5.85 20.77 -6.44
C ASN A 367 -7.34 21.14 -6.66
N LEU A 368 -7.61 22.27 -7.31
CA LEU A 368 -8.97 22.71 -7.62
C LEU A 368 -9.62 21.80 -8.69
N PHE A 369 -8.89 21.43 -9.74
CA PHE A 369 -9.38 20.53 -10.78
C PHE A 369 -9.77 19.15 -10.21
N LEU A 370 -8.91 18.53 -9.41
CA LEU A 370 -9.21 17.24 -8.81
C LEU A 370 -10.31 17.33 -7.75
N ALA A 371 -10.39 18.43 -7.00
CA ALA A 371 -11.50 18.66 -6.09
C ALA A 371 -12.83 18.80 -6.86
N TRP A 372 -12.83 19.53 -7.96
CA TRP A 372 -13.99 19.62 -8.86
C TRP A 372 -14.38 18.24 -9.41
N TYR A 373 -13.39 17.48 -9.94
CA TYR A 373 -13.62 16.14 -10.47
C TYR A 373 -14.33 15.23 -9.45
N TYR A 374 -13.88 15.19 -8.21
CA TYR A 374 -14.48 14.31 -7.20
C TYR A 374 -15.83 14.82 -6.68
N CYS A 375 -16.00 16.13 -6.49
CA CYS A 375 -17.22 16.67 -5.90
C CYS A 375 -18.35 16.87 -6.90
N VAL A 376 -18.04 17.35 -8.10
CA VAL A 376 -19.01 17.76 -9.13
C VAL A 376 -19.03 16.75 -10.28
N GLY A 377 -17.85 16.31 -10.73
CA GLY A 377 -17.69 15.41 -11.86
C GLY A 377 -17.28 16.14 -13.16
N ILE A 378 -16.97 15.33 -14.16
CA ILE A 378 -16.68 15.77 -15.53
C ILE A 378 -17.41 14.85 -16.52
N PRO A 379 -17.61 15.25 -17.78
CA PRO A 379 -18.24 14.41 -18.79
C PRO A 379 -17.52 13.06 -18.95
N LYS A 380 -18.28 11.98 -19.14
CA LYS A 380 -17.75 10.60 -19.23
C LYS A 380 -16.63 10.45 -20.26
N TRP A 381 -16.77 11.08 -21.44
CA TRP A 381 -15.75 11.02 -22.49
C TRP A 381 -14.42 11.64 -22.04
N LEU A 382 -14.50 12.76 -21.30
CA LEU A 382 -13.32 13.45 -20.77
C LEU A 382 -12.67 12.63 -19.64
N ALA A 383 -13.47 12.06 -18.74
CA ALA A 383 -12.98 11.16 -17.70
C ALA A 383 -12.24 9.96 -18.31
N LYS A 384 -12.77 9.36 -19.38
CA LYS A 384 -12.14 8.25 -20.09
C LYS A 384 -10.81 8.69 -20.75
N MET A 385 -10.80 9.84 -21.43
CA MET A 385 -9.59 10.39 -22.06
C MET A 385 -8.47 10.67 -21.04
N LEU A 386 -8.83 11.12 -19.85
CA LEU A 386 -7.90 11.42 -18.76
C LEU A 386 -7.60 10.20 -17.88
N LEU A 387 -8.08 9.01 -18.21
CA LEU A 387 -8.02 7.76 -17.45
C LEU A 387 -8.67 7.84 -16.05
N LEU A 388 -9.33 8.94 -15.75
CA LEU A 388 -10.00 9.16 -14.46
C LEU A 388 -11.23 8.25 -14.29
N SER A 389 -11.78 7.69 -15.38
CA SER A 389 -12.87 6.70 -15.31
C SER A 389 -12.49 5.40 -14.58
N PHE A 390 -11.19 5.09 -14.46
CA PHE A 390 -10.70 3.91 -13.73
C PHE A 390 -10.49 4.16 -12.23
N VAL A 391 -10.82 5.36 -11.74
CA VAL A 391 -10.59 5.77 -10.35
C VAL A 391 -11.84 5.59 -9.52
N ASN A 392 -11.74 4.80 -8.45
CA ASN A 392 -12.81 4.69 -7.47
C ASN A 392 -12.99 6.03 -6.73
N SER A 393 -14.22 6.54 -6.72
CA SER A 393 -14.58 7.85 -6.13
C SER A 393 -14.28 7.93 -4.61
N ASN A 394 -14.31 6.81 -3.90
CA ASN A 394 -14.06 6.76 -2.47
C ASN A 394 -12.57 6.66 -2.12
N ARG A 395 -11.76 6.00 -2.95
CA ARG A 395 -10.32 5.77 -2.68
C ARG A 395 -9.39 6.79 -3.32
N GLY A 396 -9.74 7.32 -4.48
CA GLY A 396 -8.91 8.31 -5.19
C GLY A 396 -8.64 9.59 -4.40
N PRO A 397 -9.61 10.22 -3.72
CA PRO A 397 -9.36 11.45 -2.94
C PRO A 397 -8.37 11.31 -1.80
N GLN A 398 -8.24 10.10 -1.23
CA GLN A 398 -7.37 9.83 -0.08
C GLN A 398 -5.89 10.02 -0.41
N VAL A 399 -5.46 9.60 -1.60
CA VAL A 399 -4.05 9.69 -2.02
C VAL A 399 -3.63 11.11 -2.37
N LEU A 400 -4.56 12.03 -2.63
CA LEU A 400 -4.25 13.42 -3.02
C LEU A 400 -3.70 14.29 -1.88
N GLY A 401 -3.61 13.77 -0.68
CA GLY A 401 -3.01 14.48 0.44
C GLY A 401 -1.58 14.94 0.18
N PHE A 402 -0.79 14.16 -0.58
CA PHE A 402 0.58 14.55 -0.94
C PHE A 402 0.64 15.80 -1.83
N LEU A 403 -0.31 15.96 -2.76
CA LEU A 403 -0.40 17.14 -3.62
C LEU A 403 -0.70 18.41 -2.78
N ARG A 404 -1.59 18.30 -1.78
CA ARG A 404 -1.90 19.37 -0.85
C ARG A 404 -0.72 19.71 0.05
N LEU A 405 0.03 18.72 0.51
CA LEU A 405 1.27 18.92 1.27
C LEU A 405 2.31 19.63 0.41
N THR A 406 2.46 19.25 -0.86
CA THR A 406 3.40 19.90 -1.80
C THR A 406 3.04 21.38 -2.02
N LEU A 407 1.74 21.68 -2.25
CA LEU A 407 1.22 23.04 -2.35
C LEU A 407 1.53 23.84 -1.08
N PHE A 408 1.21 23.29 0.07
CA PHE A 408 1.44 23.90 1.37
C PHE A 408 2.92 24.21 1.61
N VAL A 409 3.81 23.24 1.38
CA VAL A 409 5.26 23.39 1.57
C VAL A 409 5.83 24.46 0.64
N ARG A 410 5.42 24.48 -0.64
CA ARG A 410 5.84 25.54 -1.59
C ARG A 410 5.34 26.90 -1.15
N ALA A 411 4.09 27.03 -0.71
CA ALA A 411 3.54 28.29 -0.21
C ALA A 411 4.32 28.85 1.01
N VAL A 412 4.63 28.01 2.01
CA VAL A 412 5.45 28.40 3.17
C VAL A 412 6.87 28.77 2.75
N ALA A 413 7.43 28.05 1.77
CA ALA A 413 8.76 28.35 1.25
C ALA A 413 8.85 29.75 0.61
N LEU A 414 7.79 30.22 -0.03
CA LEU A 414 7.75 31.49 -0.74
C LEU A 414 7.31 32.66 0.12
N LYS A 415 6.50 32.42 1.15
CA LYS A 415 5.83 33.44 1.96
C LYS A 415 6.84 34.28 2.77
N GLU A 416 6.79 35.59 2.61
CA GLU A 416 7.69 36.54 3.30
C GLU A 416 7.02 37.24 4.48
N LYS A 417 5.75 37.59 4.34
CA LYS A 417 5.01 38.38 5.34
C LYS A 417 4.10 37.48 6.18
N ALA A 418 4.04 37.75 7.47
CA ALA A 418 3.10 37.10 8.37
C ALA A 418 1.95 38.07 8.71
N PRO A 419 0.69 37.60 8.76
CA PRO A 419 -0.42 38.44 9.21
C PRO A 419 -0.26 38.87 10.67
N LYS A 420 -0.99 39.87 11.11
CA LYS A 420 -1.05 40.27 12.53
C LYS A 420 -1.43 39.07 13.40
N ARG A 421 -0.95 39.01 14.65
CA ARG A 421 -1.15 37.82 15.52
C ARG A 421 -2.62 37.45 15.68
N TRP A 422 -3.48 38.45 15.99
CA TRP A 422 -4.91 38.20 16.16
C TRP A 422 -5.60 37.73 14.88
N LEU A 423 -5.20 38.28 13.71
CA LEU A 423 -5.74 37.84 12.40
C LEU A 423 -5.31 36.40 12.06
N ALA A 424 -4.06 36.06 12.38
CA ALA A 424 -3.59 34.66 12.22
C ALA A 424 -4.36 33.69 13.13
N ALA A 425 -4.65 34.09 14.38
CA ALA A 425 -5.42 33.29 15.31
C ALA A 425 -6.87 33.11 14.84
N LEU A 426 -7.53 34.20 14.44
CA LEU A 426 -8.90 34.16 13.90
C LEU A 426 -8.98 33.27 12.65
N ALA A 427 -8.05 33.44 11.68
CA ALA A 427 -7.99 32.65 10.49
C ALA A 427 -7.71 31.16 10.82
N ALA A 428 -6.88 30.86 11.81
CA ALA A 428 -6.59 29.49 12.24
C ALA A 428 -7.83 28.81 12.84
N VAL A 429 -8.56 29.47 13.71
CA VAL A 429 -9.79 28.95 14.31
C VAL A 429 -10.86 28.71 13.26
N ILE A 430 -11.10 29.67 12.36
CA ILE A 430 -12.13 29.53 11.31
C ILE A 430 -11.76 28.42 10.32
N SER A 431 -10.53 28.42 9.83
CA SER A 431 -10.12 27.43 8.81
C SER A 431 -9.94 26.01 9.38
N SER A 432 -9.59 25.86 10.66
CA SER A 432 -9.53 24.55 11.33
C SER A 432 -10.91 23.99 11.67
N ALA A 433 -11.92 24.85 11.81
CA ALA A 433 -13.30 24.40 12.01
C ALA A 433 -13.85 23.67 10.77
N VAL A 434 -13.35 23.97 9.56
CA VAL A 434 -13.81 23.33 8.31
C VAL A 434 -13.55 21.81 8.33
N PRO A 435 -12.31 21.29 8.45
CA PRO A 435 -12.07 19.85 8.50
C PRO A 435 -12.72 19.19 9.71
N MET A 436 -12.80 19.87 10.86
CA MET A 436 -13.51 19.33 12.03
C MET A 436 -15.01 19.17 11.75
N ARG A 437 -15.67 20.18 11.18
CA ARG A 437 -17.10 20.10 10.85
C ARG A 437 -17.37 18.99 9.82
N LEU A 438 -16.50 18.83 8.84
CA LEU A 438 -16.60 17.79 7.83
C LEU A 438 -16.39 16.40 8.44
N ALA A 439 -15.40 16.23 9.31
CA ALA A 439 -15.17 14.97 10.02
C ALA A 439 -16.35 14.59 10.92
N LEU A 440 -16.91 15.54 11.67
CA LEU A 440 -18.10 15.32 12.50
C LEU A 440 -19.35 15.01 11.67
N GLY A 441 -19.50 15.64 10.51
CA GLY A 441 -20.61 15.37 9.60
C GLY A 441 -20.58 13.94 9.03
N PHE A 442 -19.41 13.46 8.69
CA PHE A 442 -19.20 12.09 8.24
C PHE A 442 -19.62 11.06 9.31
N THR A 443 -19.18 11.28 10.54
CA THR A 443 -19.51 10.39 11.66
C THR A 443 -21.01 10.41 12.06
N LYS A 444 -21.80 11.36 11.55
CA LYS A 444 -23.22 11.49 11.88
C LYS A 444 -24.16 10.69 10.96
N TYR A 445 -23.73 10.34 9.77
CA TYR A 445 -24.60 9.80 8.71
C TYR A 445 -24.77 8.27 8.72
N GLU A 446 -23.99 7.53 9.49
CA GLU A 446 -24.18 6.08 9.60
C GLU A 446 -24.96 5.72 10.88
N PRO A 447 -26.13 5.07 10.73
CA PRO A 447 -26.86 4.56 11.89
C PRO A 447 -26.03 3.49 12.58
N GLY A 448 -25.53 3.79 13.75
CA GLY A 448 -24.85 2.82 14.61
C GLY A 448 -23.42 3.15 14.95
N GLY A 449 -22.82 4.30 14.40
CA GLY A 449 -21.62 4.17 14.96
C GLY A 449 -20.48 5.16 14.87
N LEU A 450 -19.98 5.53 13.72
CA LEU A 450 -18.64 6.16 13.60
C LEU A 450 -18.45 7.44 14.42
N ARG A 451 -19.51 8.19 14.71
CA ARG A 451 -19.41 9.37 15.59
C ARG A 451 -19.04 8.98 17.00
N TYR A 452 -19.64 7.91 17.52
CA TYR A 452 -19.38 7.42 18.86
C TYR A 452 -18.01 6.75 18.97
N GLU A 453 -17.47 6.27 17.85
CA GLU A 453 -16.17 5.59 17.83
C GLU A 453 -14.98 6.56 17.81
N TYR A 454 -15.05 7.66 17.05
CA TYR A 454 -13.92 8.59 16.90
C TYR A 454 -14.08 9.86 17.75
N PHE A 455 -15.28 10.38 17.85
CA PHE A 455 -15.60 11.64 18.52
C PHE A 455 -16.77 11.47 19.48
N ASP A 456 -16.66 10.49 20.36
CA ASP A 456 -17.67 10.10 21.36
C ASP A 456 -17.88 11.18 22.45
N THR A 457 -16.86 11.99 22.74
CA THR A 457 -16.90 13.01 23.79
C THR A 457 -16.59 14.42 23.25
N ALA A 458 -17.14 15.43 23.91
CA ALA A 458 -16.87 16.84 23.57
C ALA A 458 -15.38 17.19 23.79
N GLU A 459 -14.74 16.57 24.78
CA GLU A 459 -13.32 16.78 25.05
C GLU A 459 -12.44 16.33 23.88
N LYS A 460 -12.70 15.15 23.29
CA LYS A 460 -11.97 14.68 22.10
C LYS A 460 -12.11 15.66 20.94
N ILE A 461 -13.33 16.16 20.70
CA ILE A 461 -13.61 17.15 19.65
C ILE A 461 -12.79 18.44 19.90
N LEU A 462 -12.86 18.98 21.13
CA LEU A 462 -12.17 20.22 21.49
C LEU A 462 -10.65 20.07 21.43
N VAL A 463 -10.11 18.96 21.93
CA VAL A 463 -8.66 18.69 21.91
C VAL A 463 -8.14 18.59 20.49
N VAL A 464 -8.80 17.81 19.62
CA VAL A 464 -8.40 17.65 18.22
C VAL A 464 -8.50 18.98 17.49
N TRP A 465 -9.59 19.73 17.68
CA TRP A 465 -9.75 21.03 17.07
C TRP A 465 -8.68 22.02 17.55
N ALA A 466 -8.38 22.05 18.85
CA ALA A 466 -7.33 22.90 19.41
C ALA A 466 -5.95 22.57 18.82
N ILE A 467 -5.60 21.27 18.70
CA ILE A 467 -4.36 20.83 18.07
C ILE A 467 -4.26 21.35 16.63
N ILE A 468 -5.32 21.16 15.82
CA ILE A 468 -5.34 21.60 14.43
C ILE A 468 -5.27 23.15 14.37
N ALA A 469 -6.02 23.85 15.21
CA ALA A 469 -6.01 25.31 15.27
C ALA A 469 -4.62 25.88 15.64
N VAL A 470 -3.93 25.26 16.62
CA VAL A 470 -2.57 25.64 16.98
C VAL A 470 -1.61 25.42 15.81
N VAL A 471 -1.68 24.28 15.15
CA VAL A 471 -0.84 24.02 13.96
C VAL A 471 -1.14 25.03 12.86
N PHE A 472 -2.41 25.32 12.57
CA PHE A 472 -2.79 26.33 11.57
C PHE A 472 -2.28 27.72 11.95
N TYR A 473 -2.37 28.10 13.23
CA TYR A 473 -1.78 29.36 13.70
C TYR A 473 -0.28 29.42 13.43
N LEU A 474 0.46 28.36 13.77
CA LEU A 474 1.90 28.28 13.50
C LEU A 474 2.20 28.37 12.00
N LEU A 475 1.39 27.72 11.15
CA LEU A 475 1.50 27.76 9.69
C LEU A 475 1.23 29.16 9.13
N TYR A 476 0.18 29.84 9.61
CA TYR A 476 -0.14 31.21 9.17
C TYR A 476 0.89 32.21 9.66
N ARG A 477 1.54 31.96 10.79
CA ARG A 477 2.66 32.77 11.29
C ARG A 477 4.01 32.41 10.65
N ALA A 478 4.12 31.26 10.01
CA ALA A 478 5.32 30.85 9.29
C ALA A 478 5.62 31.80 8.12
N ARG A 479 6.92 32.05 7.88
CA ARG A 479 7.44 32.84 6.77
C ARG A 479 8.83 32.35 6.39
N LYS A 480 9.33 32.75 5.20
CA LYS A 480 10.62 32.32 4.63
C LYS A 480 11.79 32.29 5.61
N SER A 481 11.84 33.24 6.58
CA SER A 481 12.89 33.33 7.58
C SER A 481 12.57 32.66 8.92
N LYS A 482 11.28 32.37 9.22
CA LYS A 482 10.83 31.87 10.54
C LYS A 482 9.70 30.86 10.36
N TYR A 483 10.02 29.57 10.24
CA TYR A 483 9.06 28.47 10.09
C TYR A 483 9.36 27.24 10.98
N THR A 484 10.40 27.32 11.82
CA THR A 484 10.84 26.15 12.63
C THR A 484 9.75 25.63 13.56
N MET A 485 8.97 26.51 14.22
CA MET A 485 7.88 26.09 15.10
C MET A 485 6.74 25.41 14.34
N ALA A 486 6.44 25.91 13.13
CA ALA A 486 5.47 25.25 12.26
C ALA A 486 5.94 23.86 11.83
N VAL A 487 7.21 23.70 11.45
CA VAL A 487 7.81 22.40 11.13
C VAL A 487 7.70 21.44 12.31
N LEU A 488 8.08 21.87 13.51
CA LEU A 488 7.99 21.04 14.72
C LEU A 488 6.54 20.61 14.99
N GLY A 489 5.59 21.57 14.99
CA GLY A 489 4.18 21.25 15.24
C GLY A 489 3.59 20.26 14.24
N VAL A 490 3.87 20.46 12.95
CA VAL A 490 3.43 19.55 11.89
C VAL A 490 4.04 18.15 12.06
N CYS A 491 5.36 18.05 12.24
CA CYS A 491 6.04 16.77 12.41
C CYS A 491 5.54 16.02 13.67
N THR A 492 5.36 16.74 14.79
CA THR A 492 4.85 16.13 16.03
C THR A 492 3.46 15.53 15.83
N VAL A 493 2.54 16.29 15.20
CA VAL A 493 1.17 15.81 14.95
C VAL A 493 1.17 14.57 14.04
N VAL A 494 1.94 14.60 12.94
CA VAL A 494 1.99 13.46 12.01
C VAL A 494 2.60 12.23 12.68
N LEU A 495 3.74 12.36 13.35
CA LEU A 495 4.41 11.23 14.01
C LEU A 495 3.56 10.66 15.16
N ALA A 496 2.96 11.52 15.99
CA ALA A 496 2.07 11.06 17.06
C ALA A 496 0.86 10.26 16.54
N SER A 497 0.38 10.62 15.35
CA SER A 497 -0.77 9.93 14.73
C SER A 497 -0.43 8.62 14.02
N SER A 498 0.85 8.32 13.78
CA SER A 498 1.21 7.23 12.85
C SER A 498 2.29 6.26 13.32
N ILE A 499 3.18 6.67 14.23
CA ILE A 499 4.34 5.85 14.61
C ILE A 499 3.98 4.51 15.27
N TRP A 500 2.77 4.42 15.80
CA TRP A 500 2.22 3.24 16.47
C TRP A 500 1.57 2.24 15.50
N ILE A 501 1.28 2.65 14.23
CA ILE A 501 0.48 1.85 13.28
C ILE A 501 1.20 0.55 12.91
N ASN A 502 2.47 0.62 12.58
CA ASN A 502 3.25 -0.56 12.23
C ASN A 502 4.08 -1.02 13.43
N PRO A 503 4.09 -2.32 13.74
CA PRO A 503 4.97 -2.87 14.76
C PRO A 503 6.44 -2.83 14.32
N VAL A 504 7.35 -3.09 15.24
CA VAL A 504 8.71 -3.50 14.93
C VAL A 504 8.79 -5.00 15.13
N ALA A 505 8.94 -5.74 14.05
CA ALA A 505 9.08 -7.19 14.06
C ALA A 505 10.50 -7.61 13.72
N LYS A 506 10.95 -8.76 14.26
CA LYS A 506 12.23 -9.39 13.98
C LYS A 506 12.02 -10.81 13.47
N GLY A 507 12.22 -11.01 12.17
CA GLY A 507 11.90 -12.26 11.49
C GLY A 507 10.42 -12.58 11.51
N VAL A 508 10.07 -13.84 11.28
CA VAL A 508 8.70 -14.38 11.32
C VAL A 508 8.69 -15.74 12.02
N PRO A 509 9.13 -15.81 13.30
CA PRO A 509 9.21 -17.09 14.01
C PRO A 509 7.85 -17.77 14.16
N GLU A 510 6.75 -17.03 14.08
CA GLU A 510 5.39 -17.56 14.03
C GLU A 510 5.19 -18.59 12.90
N ILE A 511 5.93 -18.44 11.80
CA ILE A 511 5.86 -19.31 10.63
C ILE A 511 7.08 -20.25 10.56
N THR A 512 8.27 -19.72 10.86
CA THR A 512 9.53 -20.49 10.64
C THR A 512 9.81 -21.47 11.77
N LYS A 513 9.26 -21.24 12.97
CA LYS A 513 9.40 -22.10 14.15
C LYS A 513 8.11 -22.82 14.53
N SER A 514 7.02 -22.63 13.81
CA SER A 514 5.76 -23.33 14.02
C SER A 514 5.93 -24.81 13.68
N GLU A 515 5.54 -25.68 14.57
CA GLU A 515 5.54 -27.13 14.37
C GLU A 515 4.53 -27.51 13.29
N THR A 516 3.33 -26.94 13.35
CA THR A 516 2.28 -27.13 12.35
C THR A 516 2.79 -26.80 10.95
N MET A 517 3.47 -25.66 10.78
CA MET A 517 4.05 -25.28 9.49
C MET A 517 5.17 -26.22 9.04
N GLN A 518 5.91 -26.79 9.99
CA GLN A 518 6.95 -27.79 9.67
C GLN A 518 6.33 -29.09 9.18
N GLN A 519 5.28 -29.59 9.83
CA GLN A 519 4.55 -30.78 9.40
C GLN A 519 3.98 -30.63 7.99
N ILE A 520 3.36 -29.47 7.68
CA ILE A 520 2.87 -29.22 6.32
C ILE A 520 4.01 -29.23 5.32
N ARG A 521 5.17 -28.60 5.61
CA ARG A 521 6.32 -28.59 4.70
C ARG A 521 6.87 -30.00 4.44
N ASP A 522 6.89 -30.85 5.45
CA ASP A 522 7.42 -32.19 5.34
C ASP A 522 6.48 -33.06 4.50
N LEU A 523 5.16 -32.95 4.69
CA LEU A 523 4.16 -33.60 3.82
C LEU A 523 4.22 -33.09 2.36
N VAL A 524 4.43 -31.79 2.15
CA VAL A 524 4.61 -31.24 0.78
C VAL A 524 5.88 -31.80 0.11
N LYS A 525 6.95 -32.06 0.86
CA LYS A 525 8.16 -32.71 0.31
C LYS A 525 7.93 -34.18 -0.03
N GLU A 526 7.14 -34.87 0.80
CA GLU A 526 6.79 -36.30 0.58
C GLU A 526 5.87 -36.45 -0.62
N ASP A 527 4.85 -35.61 -0.75
CA ASP A 527 3.90 -35.64 -1.86
C ASP A 527 3.70 -34.21 -2.46
N PRO A 528 4.61 -33.76 -3.33
CA PRO A 528 4.57 -32.42 -3.92
C PRO A 528 3.37 -32.16 -4.85
N LYS A 529 2.68 -33.25 -5.26
CA LYS A 529 1.51 -33.17 -6.14
C LYS A 529 0.18 -33.28 -5.39
N ALA A 530 0.22 -33.43 -4.06
CA ALA A 530 -0.97 -33.51 -3.26
C ALA A 530 -1.76 -32.20 -3.32
N ILE A 531 -3.07 -32.31 -3.53
CA ILE A 531 -3.98 -31.18 -3.44
C ILE A 531 -4.52 -31.11 -2.02
N TRP A 532 -4.45 -29.91 -1.45
CA TRP A 532 -4.87 -29.61 -0.09
C TRP A 532 -6.20 -28.86 -0.08
N LEU A 533 -6.97 -29.05 0.97
CA LEU A 533 -8.17 -28.29 1.29
C LEU A 533 -8.05 -27.75 2.72
N VAL A 534 -8.48 -26.51 2.95
CA VAL A 534 -8.68 -25.97 4.30
C VAL A 534 -10.19 -25.95 4.55
N ALA A 535 -10.67 -26.87 5.37
CA ALA A 535 -12.11 -27.04 5.62
C ALA A 535 -12.56 -26.27 6.87
N ASP A 536 -13.73 -25.65 6.77
CA ASP A 536 -14.43 -24.94 7.85
C ASP A 536 -13.68 -23.75 8.47
N MET A 537 -12.64 -23.28 7.83
CA MET A 537 -11.85 -22.14 8.27
C MET A 537 -12.03 -20.95 7.34
N ALA A 538 -12.16 -19.77 7.93
CA ALA A 538 -12.28 -18.53 7.17
C ALA A 538 -10.90 -17.97 6.77
N TYR A 539 -10.90 -17.07 5.79
CA TYR A 539 -9.74 -16.23 5.51
C TYR A 539 -9.28 -15.49 6.80
N PRO A 540 -7.98 -15.39 7.06
CA PRO A 540 -6.84 -15.75 6.19
C PRO A 540 -6.30 -17.18 6.36
N ALA A 541 -6.86 -17.98 7.27
CA ALA A 541 -6.36 -19.33 7.57
C ALA A 541 -6.29 -20.24 6.34
N THR A 542 -7.13 -20.01 5.34
CA THR A 542 -7.11 -20.72 4.06
C THR A 542 -5.78 -20.63 3.30
N ASN A 543 -4.92 -19.65 3.64
CA ASN A 543 -3.59 -19.48 3.04
C ASN A 543 -2.47 -20.25 3.79
N ILE A 544 -2.77 -20.96 4.91
CA ILE A 544 -1.75 -21.66 5.71
C ILE A 544 -0.96 -22.70 4.89
N PRO A 545 -1.60 -23.69 4.22
CA PRO A 545 -0.85 -24.69 3.48
C PRO A 545 -0.03 -24.08 2.33
N ALA A 546 -0.59 -23.08 1.65
CA ALA A 546 0.08 -22.40 0.55
C ALA A 546 1.39 -21.70 0.98
N MET A 547 1.48 -21.13 2.20
CA MET A 547 2.72 -20.57 2.73
C MET A 547 3.85 -21.59 2.85
N ALA A 548 3.52 -22.86 2.99
CA ALA A 548 4.47 -23.99 3.04
C ALA A 548 4.76 -24.57 1.65
N GLY A 549 4.13 -24.07 0.59
CA GLY A 549 4.29 -24.54 -0.79
C GLY A 549 3.26 -25.59 -1.21
N ALA A 550 2.27 -25.92 -0.37
CA ALA A 550 1.20 -26.83 -0.71
C ALA A 550 0.32 -26.25 -1.84
N ASP A 551 -0.12 -27.12 -2.73
CA ASP A 551 -1.17 -26.80 -3.68
C ASP A 551 -2.52 -26.85 -2.97
N CYS A 552 -3.14 -25.72 -2.74
CA CYS A 552 -4.36 -25.61 -1.95
C CYS A 552 -5.52 -25.07 -2.77
N LEU A 553 -6.65 -25.78 -2.77
CA LEU A 553 -7.82 -25.47 -3.59
C LEU A 553 -8.43 -24.12 -3.25
N ASN A 554 -8.59 -23.84 -1.97
CA ASN A 554 -9.36 -22.69 -1.47
C ASN A 554 -8.51 -21.56 -0.88
N THR A 555 -7.39 -21.26 -1.49
CA THR A 555 -6.60 -20.06 -1.19
C THR A 555 -7.27 -18.79 -1.74
N THR A 556 -6.68 -17.62 -1.45
CA THR A 556 -7.06 -16.38 -2.11
C THR A 556 -6.85 -16.48 -3.62
N GLN A 557 -7.94 -16.34 -4.39
CA GLN A 557 -7.91 -16.23 -5.84
C GLN A 557 -7.53 -14.81 -6.23
N THR A 558 -6.31 -14.62 -6.77
CA THR A 558 -5.78 -13.28 -7.08
C THR A 558 -6.41 -12.64 -8.32
N TYR A 559 -6.81 -13.46 -9.29
CA TYR A 559 -7.58 -13.07 -10.47
C TYR A 559 -8.46 -14.25 -10.91
N PRO A 560 -9.53 -14.03 -11.70
CA PRO A 560 -10.43 -15.11 -12.12
C PRO A 560 -9.72 -16.23 -12.87
N GLN A 561 -9.81 -17.45 -12.37
CA GLN A 561 -9.25 -18.65 -12.97
C GLN A 561 -10.38 -19.65 -13.22
N LYS A 562 -11.06 -19.52 -14.35
CA LYS A 562 -12.27 -20.26 -14.67
C LYS A 562 -12.05 -21.80 -14.72
N THR A 563 -10.95 -22.24 -15.27
CA THR A 563 -10.61 -23.68 -15.45
C THR A 563 -10.73 -24.52 -14.18
N ARG A 564 -10.43 -23.93 -13.01
CA ARG A 564 -10.63 -24.60 -11.72
C ARG A 564 -12.10 -24.92 -11.47
N TRP A 565 -12.96 -23.95 -11.76
CA TRP A 565 -14.36 -24.00 -11.44
C TRP A 565 -15.18 -24.80 -12.47
N GLU A 566 -14.72 -24.88 -13.72
CA GLU A 566 -15.35 -25.67 -14.78
C GLU A 566 -15.47 -27.17 -14.43
N MET A 567 -14.57 -27.67 -13.56
CA MET A 567 -14.67 -29.04 -13.04
C MET A 567 -15.84 -29.21 -12.06
N LEU A 568 -16.20 -28.17 -11.29
CA LEU A 568 -17.27 -28.19 -10.29
C LEU A 568 -18.58 -27.61 -10.82
N ASP A 569 -18.49 -26.78 -11.85
CA ASP A 569 -19.60 -26.05 -12.48
C ASP A 569 -19.48 -26.15 -14.02
N PRO A 570 -19.67 -27.35 -14.61
CA PRO A 570 -19.50 -27.54 -16.06
C PRO A 570 -20.55 -26.78 -16.89
N GLU A 571 -21.69 -26.42 -16.31
CA GLU A 571 -22.76 -25.66 -16.99
C GLU A 571 -22.59 -24.15 -16.83
N GLY A 572 -21.70 -23.69 -15.96
CA GLY A 572 -21.42 -22.27 -15.74
C GLY A 572 -22.49 -21.52 -14.94
N GLU A 573 -23.29 -22.23 -14.15
CA GLU A 573 -24.38 -21.64 -13.34
C GLU A 573 -23.86 -20.66 -12.29
N TYR A 574 -22.63 -20.86 -11.80
CA TYR A 574 -21.99 -20.04 -10.76
C TYR A 574 -20.91 -19.10 -11.30
N GLU A 575 -20.81 -18.87 -12.63
CA GLU A 575 -19.74 -18.04 -13.20
C GLU A 575 -19.68 -16.64 -12.59
N ASP A 576 -20.80 -16.00 -12.33
CA ASP A 576 -20.86 -14.68 -11.70
C ASP A 576 -20.33 -14.69 -10.26
N ILE A 577 -20.30 -15.84 -9.58
CA ILE A 577 -19.79 -16.00 -8.23
C ILE A 577 -18.28 -16.10 -8.24
N TYR A 578 -17.67 -16.93 -9.10
CA TYR A 578 -16.23 -17.16 -9.10
C TYR A 578 -15.43 -16.32 -10.09
N ASN A 579 -16.06 -15.62 -11.03
CA ASN A 579 -15.38 -14.73 -11.98
C ASN A 579 -14.96 -13.41 -11.30
N ARG A 580 -14.15 -13.51 -10.24
CA ARG A 580 -13.71 -12.36 -9.42
C ARG A 580 -12.41 -12.62 -8.68
N TYR A 581 -11.78 -11.55 -8.18
CA TYR A 581 -10.89 -11.65 -7.04
C TYR A 581 -11.72 -12.06 -5.81
N CYS A 582 -11.30 -13.10 -5.09
CA CYS A 582 -12.00 -13.51 -3.87
C CYS A 582 -11.12 -14.32 -2.90
N HIS A 583 -11.52 -14.28 -1.63
CA HIS A 583 -11.11 -15.22 -0.61
C HIS A 583 -12.11 -16.37 -0.61
N ILE A 584 -11.62 -17.62 -0.57
CA ILE A 584 -12.44 -18.79 -0.70
C ILE A 584 -12.46 -19.54 0.63
N ARG A 585 -13.64 -19.67 1.23
CA ARG A 585 -13.91 -20.60 2.32
C ARG A 585 -14.44 -21.90 1.74
N ALA A 586 -13.98 -23.03 2.26
CA ALA A 586 -14.53 -24.32 1.90
C ALA A 586 -15.12 -25.01 3.11
N SER A 587 -16.22 -25.71 2.89
CA SER A 587 -16.89 -26.61 3.84
C SER A 587 -17.21 -27.93 3.17
N LEU A 588 -17.48 -28.98 3.95
CA LEU A 588 -17.90 -30.27 3.44
C LEU A 588 -19.41 -30.42 3.58
N GLY A 589 -20.06 -30.93 2.53
CA GLY A 589 -21.50 -31.09 2.51
C GLY A 589 -21.95 -32.26 1.61
N SER A 590 -23.26 -32.51 1.56
CA SER A 590 -23.84 -33.60 0.74
C SER A 590 -23.88 -33.26 -0.76
N LYS A 591 -23.88 -31.99 -1.10
CA LYS A 591 -23.95 -31.48 -2.48
C LYS A 591 -23.00 -30.30 -2.63
N THR A 592 -22.30 -30.24 -3.77
CA THR A 592 -21.45 -29.08 -4.08
C THR A 592 -22.31 -27.87 -4.44
N MET A 593 -22.00 -26.75 -3.79
CA MET A 593 -22.63 -25.44 -3.99
C MET A 593 -21.60 -24.32 -3.86
N LEU A 594 -21.79 -23.26 -4.62
CA LEU A 594 -21.03 -22.02 -4.52
C LEU A 594 -21.95 -20.88 -4.09
N GLU A 595 -21.53 -20.11 -3.09
CA GLU A 595 -22.29 -18.98 -2.58
C GLU A 595 -21.44 -17.72 -2.48
N LEU A 596 -22.02 -16.58 -2.88
CA LEU A 596 -21.38 -15.27 -2.73
C LEU A 596 -21.78 -14.67 -1.38
N VAL A 597 -20.86 -14.69 -0.43
CA VAL A 597 -21.07 -14.13 0.92
C VAL A 597 -20.89 -12.61 0.93
N SER A 598 -19.85 -12.12 0.27
CA SER A 598 -19.60 -10.68 0.06
C SER A 598 -18.92 -10.45 -1.29
N THR A 599 -18.66 -9.20 -1.63
CA THR A 599 -18.09 -8.81 -2.94
C THR A 599 -16.81 -9.58 -3.30
N ASP A 600 -16.00 -9.93 -2.31
CA ASP A 600 -14.69 -10.59 -2.43
C ASP A 600 -14.56 -11.84 -1.56
N TYR A 601 -15.68 -12.43 -1.16
CA TYR A 601 -15.71 -13.60 -0.30
C TYR A 601 -16.71 -14.65 -0.83
N VAL A 602 -16.20 -15.81 -1.19
CA VAL A 602 -16.95 -16.93 -1.75
C VAL A 602 -16.90 -18.12 -0.79
N GLU A 603 -18.02 -18.76 -0.57
CA GLU A 603 -18.11 -20.04 0.15
C GLU A 603 -18.40 -21.17 -0.84
N VAL A 604 -17.65 -22.25 -0.69
CA VAL A 604 -17.76 -23.47 -1.50
C VAL A 604 -18.03 -24.64 -0.59
N THR A 605 -19.19 -25.25 -0.72
CA THR A 605 -19.48 -26.53 -0.10
C THR A 605 -19.09 -27.65 -1.07
N LEU A 606 -18.29 -28.62 -0.65
CA LEU A 606 -17.83 -29.71 -1.50
C LEU A 606 -18.47 -31.02 -1.09
N SER A 607 -18.98 -31.75 -2.08
CA SER A 607 -19.46 -33.13 -1.90
C SER A 607 -18.31 -34.12 -1.82
N PRO A 608 -18.52 -35.33 -1.24
CA PRO A 608 -17.53 -36.39 -1.25
C PRO A 608 -17.09 -36.83 -2.66
N GLU A 609 -18.01 -36.78 -3.61
CA GLU A 609 -17.72 -37.11 -5.00
C GLU A 609 -16.75 -36.10 -5.62
N ASP A 610 -16.93 -34.81 -5.34
CA ASP A 610 -16.04 -33.77 -5.84
C ASP A 610 -14.70 -33.77 -5.12
N LEU A 611 -14.63 -34.15 -3.84
CA LEU A 611 -13.35 -34.40 -3.17
C LEU A 611 -12.52 -35.47 -3.90
N LYS A 612 -13.15 -36.60 -4.32
CA LYS A 612 -12.53 -37.63 -5.11
C LYS A 612 -12.14 -37.13 -6.49
N LYS A 613 -13.05 -36.44 -7.17
CA LYS A 613 -12.83 -35.87 -8.51
C LYS A 613 -11.66 -34.90 -8.55
N LEU A 614 -11.52 -34.06 -7.51
CA LEU A 614 -10.42 -33.10 -7.35
C LEU A 614 -9.15 -33.74 -6.77
N ASN A 615 -9.20 -35.03 -6.38
CA ASN A 615 -8.09 -35.76 -5.77
C ASN A 615 -7.49 -35.06 -4.55
N ILE A 616 -8.36 -34.56 -3.64
CA ILE A 616 -7.93 -33.88 -2.41
C ILE A 616 -7.24 -34.90 -1.50
N ARG A 617 -5.95 -34.72 -1.24
CA ARG A 617 -5.15 -35.67 -0.42
C ARG A 617 -5.07 -35.29 1.04
N TYR A 618 -5.05 -33.99 1.36
CA TYR A 618 -4.92 -33.51 2.73
C TYR A 618 -5.97 -32.44 3.01
N ILE A 619 -6.52 -32.51 4.22
CA ILE A 619 -7.47 -31.50 4.74
C ILE A 619 -6.88 -30.90 6.02
N VAL A 620 -6.87 -29.58 6.10
CA VAL A 620 -6.56 -28.83 7.31
C VAL A 620 -7.88 -28.31 7.88
N SER A 621 -8.15 -28.56 9.15
CA SER A 621 -9.39 -28.11 9.80
C SER A 621 -9.17 -27.83 11.29
N THR A 622 -9.98 -26.94 11.85
CA THR A 622 -10.14 -26.74 13.30
C THR A 622 -11.12 -27.75 13.91
N ASN A 623 -11.92 -28.40 13.07
CA ASN A 623 -12.86 -29.42 13.51
C ASN A 623 -12.18 -30.77 13.73
N ASP A 624 -12.55 -31.46 14.81
CA ASP A 624 -12.19 -32.84 14.97
C ASP A 624 -13.18 -33.72 14.21
N PHE A 625 -12.71 -34.35 13.12
CA PHE A 625 -13.53 -35.21 12.27
C PHE A 625 -13.88 -36.52 12.99
N ASP A 626 -12.99 -37.03 13.85
CA ASP A 626 -13.26 -38.25 14.62
C ASP A 626 -14.42 -38.02 15.61
N GLU A 627 -14.46 -36.87 16.29
CA GLU A 627 -15.58 -36.49 17.16
C GLU A 627 -16.89 -36.32 16.37
N LYS A 628 -16.84 -35.68 15.21
CA LYS A 628 -18.03 -35.51 14.34
C LYS A 628 -18.58 -36.82 13.80
N ILE A 629 -17.71 -37.75 13.43
CA ILE A 629 -18.06 -39.09 12.99
C ILE A 629 -18.68 -39.86 14.17
N ALA A 630 -18.05 -39.83 15.35
CA ALA A 630 -18.52 -40.52 16.56
C ALA A 630 -19.87 -39.95 17.06
N ALA A 631 -20.08 -38.65 16.93
CA ALA A 631 -21.33 -38.00 17.32
C ALA A 631 -22.50 -38.22 16.34
N GLY A 632 -22.25 -38.88 15.19
CA GLY A 632 -23.27 -39.09 14.15
C GLY A 632 -23.81 -37.80 13.52
N THR A 633 -23.08 -36.68 13.72
CA THR A 633 -23.53 -35.36 13.28
C THR A 633 -23.38 -35.14 11.77
N THR A 634 -22.68 -36.04 11.08
CA THR A 634 -22.55 -35.97 9.62
C THR A 634 -22.46 -37.38 9.01
N ASN A 635 -23.57 -37.87 8.45
CA ASN A 635 -23.57 -39.07 7.59
C ASN A 635 -22.70 -38.91 6.33
N ILE A 636 -22.32 -37.67 6.01
CA ILE A 636 -21.47 -37.32 4.86
C ILE A 636 -20.12 -38.02 4.93
N PHE A 637 -19.57 -38.23 6.13
CA PHE A 637 -18.27 -38.86 6.30
C PHE A 637 -18.34 -40.39 6.31
N THR A 638 -19.42 -40.98 6.86
CA THR A 638 -19.57 -42.42 6.99
C THR A 638 -19.99 -43.10 5.68
N ASP A 639 -20.83 -42.43 4.88
CA ASP A 639 -21.41 -43.02 3.66
C ASP A 639 -20.62 -42.69 2.39
N SER A 640 -19.59 -41.82 2.50
CA SER A 640 -18.82 -41.36 1.33
C SER A 640 -17.82 -42.34 0.77
N GLY A 641 -17.45 -43.39 1.54
CA GLY A 641 -16.35 -44.28 1.22
C GLY A 641 -14.99 -43.59 1.23
N ILE A 642 -14.88 -42.45 1.89
CA ILE A 642 -13.62 -41.72 2.14
C ILE A 642 -13.25 -41.94 3.60
N GLU A 643 -12.04 -42.42 3.88
CA GLU A 643 -11.48 -42.49 5.22
C GLU A 643 -10.64 -41.25 5.49
N PHE A 644 -10.95 -40.53 6.58
CA PHE A 644 -10.21 -39.35 7.04
C PHE A 644 -9.28 -39.76 8.16
N GLN A 645 -8.02 -40.03 7.85
CA GLN A 645 -7.01 -40.44 8.84
C GLN A 645 -6.35 -39.20 9.43
N LYS A 646 -6.50 -38.96 10.76
CA LYS A 646 -5.81 -37.88 11.46
C LYS A 646 -4.30 -38.14 11.39
N TYR A 647 -3.58 -37.27 10.68
CA TYR A 647 -2.13 -37.37 10.52
C TYR A 647 -1.38 -36.55 11.57
N TYR A 648 -1.89 -35.39 11.90
CA TYR A 648 -1.29 -34.48 12.87
C TYR A 648 -2.36 -33.70 13.63
N GLU A 649 -2.14 -33.54 14.94
CA GLU A 649 -2.97 -32.70 15.82
C GLU A 649 -2.11 -31.58 16.37
N GLY A 650 -2.37 -30.34 15.94
CA GLY A 650 -1.68 -29.14 16.37
C GLY A 650 -2.45 -28.38 17.45
N ALA A 651 -1.91 -27.24 17.89
CA ALA A 651 -2.50 -26.43 18.95
C ALA A 651 -3.86 -25.82 18.60
N GLN A 652 -4.11 -25.51 17.34
CA GLN A 652 -5.33 -24.86 16.85
C GLN A 652 -5.98 -25.57 15.64
N LEU A 653 -5.28 -26.48 15.00
CA LEU A 653 -5.76 -27.15 13.79
C LEU A 653 -5.16 -28.55 13.65
N SER A 654 -5.88 -29.42 12.97
CA SER A 654 -5.45 -30.78 12.66
C SER A 654 -5.29 -30.98 11.15
N ILE A 655 -4.44 -31.93 10.78
CA ILE A 655 -4.21 -32.34 9.39
C ILE A 655 -4.74 -33.77 9.24
N TYR A 656 -5.64 -33.95 8.27
CA TYR A 656 -6.22 -35.24 7.90
C TYR A 656 -5.75 -35.67 6.52
N ARG A 657 -5.48 -36.93 6.35
CA ARG A 657 -5.20 -37.57 5.07
C ARG A 657 -6.49 -38.22 4.55
N CYS A 658 -6.86 -37.93 3.32
CA CYS A 658 -7.96 -38.60 2.65
C CYS A 658 -7.49 -39.89 1.99
N VAL A 659 -8.15 -41.01 2.32
CA VAL A 659 -7.93 -42.32 1.69
C VAL A 659 -9.22 -42.69 0.96
N TYR A 660 -9.10 -42.94 -0.35
CA TYR A 660 -10.22 -43.20 -1.25
C TYR A 660 -10.39 -44.66 -1.56
#